data_f8dc4929e373884b3d4896419e5f6ce6
#
_entry.id   f8dc4929e373884b3d4896419e5f6ce6
#
_cell.length_a   1.000
_cell.length_b   1.000
_cell.length_c   1.000
_cell.angle_alpha   90.00
_cell.angle_beta   90.00
_cell.angle_gamma   90.00
#
_symmetry.space_group_name_H-M   'P 1'
#
loop_
_entity.id
_entity.type
_entity.pdbx_description
1 polymer ?
#
loop_
_entity_poly.entity_id
_entity_poly.type
_entity_poly.pdbx_seq_one_letter_code
_entity_poly.pdbx_strand_id
1 'polypeptide(L)'
;MSFLGNNNNIGEPVLSRRDFYRFGGGFNNLNARNGTSINISSDGAGLGNLQNNQAKSIDAQLGAFNFSKTWNNDIWEISGFAIVAETNNIIEEKITRNFTSGLIENTEDYVVQDNKQQLYKFTTSFIPNDKLQVEYNLLGQVCRKRRNTDLTSNSFRDSSSNPVIQPIETDEINVLISDEPSSINQELKTYYTLNEDNIFSFEAQHLSQTEDPFYRAVRDIQPFRDIIPLDTDQSKFNINQNRLVDTDKLEAKLDYYYILTPKSNLNFTVGITDVKQNFNSNIFQILDDSSELNFNQDFLNNDVDFNFRDAYFSFNYRFITGMFTMEPGFTINTYKSENIQLGNIENNSFTDIRPDLRIFMKLKDSESLRFNYTATNQFTDVNNLAEGYIFNNYNSFFQGNPKLESAKFYNYNLNYQSINIFNFTNVFANFNYSKRSNTIQSQTLLSGISSVRSAINSTLPTESYFASGRVDKRFKNFKAGFNMNFNYSNFNNIINGSLAEQESFTQNYRASVATNFRDKPNIEIGYSYNKRSYDTGDFKNYFYTDSPFVKIDAYFGNGFVFTADYSYNYYRNESETLNEYRFLEADLSYNKEGSKWEFAIGVKNLLNDTSVNRDSFNQLYSQTRSYIIQPRYTVFKLKYDLTSIAGS
;
A
#
# COMPACT_ATOMS: atom_id res chain seq x y z
N MET A 1 4.34 -28.56 -13.18
CA MET A 1 4.30 -27.42 -14.13
C MET A 1 2.86 -27.02 -14.35
N SER A 2 2.52 -25.75 -14.33
CA SER A 2 1.21 -25.23 -14.73
C SER A 2 1.35 -23.92 -15.51
N PHE A 3 0.38 -23.68 -16.38
CA PHE A 3 0.25 -22.45 -17.14
C PHE A 3 -1.14 -21.84 -16.88
N LEU A 4 -1.20 -20.54 -16.72
CA LEU A 4 -2.43 -19.78 -16.59
C LEU A 4 -2.39 -18.63 -17.60
N GLY A 5 -3.45 -18.49 -18.37
CA GLY A 5 -3.64 -17.32 -19.26
C GLY A 5 -5.00 -16.68 -18.98
N ASN A 6 -5.06 -15.38 -19.02
CA ASN A 6 -6.30 -14.60 -18.94
C ASN A 6 -6.23 -13.42 -19.90
N ASN A 7 -7.33 -13.17 -20.57
CA ASN A 7 -7.55 -11.96 -21.35
C ASN A 7 -8.98 -11.50 -21.09
N ASN A 8 -9.17 -10.35 -20.50
CA ASN A 8 -10.48 -9.82 -20.17
C ASN A 8 -10.51 -8.29 -20.29
N ASN A 9 -11.68 -7.76 -20.55
CA ASN A 9 -11.96 -6.33 -20.62
C ASN A 9 -12.71 -5.79 -19.40
N ILE A 10 -12.64 -6.48 -18.27
CA ILE A 10 -13.43 -6.20 -17.07
C ILE A 10 -12.57 -6.01 -15.83
N GLY A 11 -11.24 -6.14 -15.95
CA GLY A 11 -10.29 -5.92 -14.86
C GLY A 11 -10.45 -6.85 -13.66
N GLU A 12 -11.10 -8.00 -13.83
CA GLU A 12 -11.09 -9.01 -12.78
C GLU A 12 -9.66 -9.58 -12.68
N PRO A 13 -8.94 -9.31 -11.58
CA PRO A 13 -7.63 -9.90 -11.38
C PRO A 13 -7.80 -11.42 -11.27
N VAL A 14 -7.19 -12.16 -12.18
CA VAL A 14 -7.15 -13.63 -12.10
C VAL A 14 -6.36 -14.11 -10.88
N LEU A 15 -5.45 -13.27 -10.42
CA LEU A 15 -4.69 -13.46 -9.20
C LEU A 15 -5.21 -12.50 -8.14
N SER A 16 -5.71 -13.04 -7.03
CA SER A 16 -6.08 -12.23 -5.88
C SER A 16 -4.82 -11.66 -5.21
N ARG A 17 -4.96 -10.59 -4.43
CA ARG A 17 -3.87 -10.06 -3.60
C ARG A 17 -3.23 -11.14 -2.73
N ARG A 18 -4.01 -12.13 -2.31
CA ARG A 18 -3.56 -13.29 -1.54
C ARG A 18 -2.69 -14.23 -2.37
N ASP A 19 -3.01 -14.40 -3.66
CA ASP A 19 -2.22 -15.21 -4.57
C ASP A 19 -0.87 -14.53 -4.86
N PHE A 20 -0.85 -13.19 -4.96
CA PHE A 20 0.39 -12.42 -5.04
C PHE A 20 1.29 -12.64 -3.82
N TYR A 21 0.74 -12.61 -2.60
CA TYR A 21 1.51 -12.95 -1.39
C TYR A 21 1.97 -14.40 -1.38
N ARG A 22 1.16 -15.30 -1.91
CA ARG A 22 1.47 -16.74 -1.99
C ARG A 22 2.54 -17.05 -3.05
N PHE A 23 2.48 -16.40 -4.21
CA PHE A 23 3.44 -16.57 -5.29
C PHE A 23 4.66 -15.66 -5.13
N GLY A 24 4.46 -14.42 -4.71
CA GLY A 24 5.52 -13.43 -4.54
C GLY A 24 6.43 -13.69 -3.33
N GLY A 25 5.98 -14.57 -2.39
CA GLY A 25 6.62 -14.70 -1.08
C GLY A 25 6.87 -13.30 -0.55
N GLY A 26 6.00 -12.74 0.29
CA GLY A 26 6.23 -11.38 0.78
C GLY A 26 7.69 -11.27 1.19
N PHE A 27 8.43 -10.33 0.60
CA PHE A 27 9.77 -10.04 1.05
C PHE A 27 9.64 -9.70 2.52
N ASN A 28 10.05 -10.62 3.37
CA ASN A 28 10.14 -10.36 4.77
C ASN A 28 11.22 -9.29 4.89
N ASN A 29 10.82 -8.06 5.22
CA ASN A 29 11.77 -7.08 5.65
C ASN A 29 12.52 -7.71 6.82
N LEU A 30 13.77 -8.09 6.61
CA LEU A 30 14.64 -8.59 7.67
C LEU A 30 14.70 -7.58 8.82
N ASN A 31 14.45 -6.31 8.50
CA ASN A 31 14.36 -5.17 9.40
C ASN A 31 13.24 -5.22 10.44
N ALA A 32 12.23 -6.06 10.29
CA ALA A 32 11.11 -6.08 11.23
C ALA A 32 11.50 -6.44 12.67
N ARG A 33 12.66 -7.04 12.88
CA ARG A 33 13.17 -7.42 14.21
C ARG A 33 14.26 -6.48 14.74
N ASN A 34 15.08 -5.88 13.88
CA ASN A 34 16.18 -5.01 14.33
C ASN A 34 15.74 -3.58 14.64
N GLY A 35 14.45 -3.27 14.44
CA GLY A 35 13.87 -1.98 14.80
C GLY A 35 14.35 -0.81 13.95
N THR A 36 14.93 -1.07 12.79
CA THR A 36 15.28 -0.06 11.78
C THR A 36 14.36 -0.20 10.58
N SER A 37 13.84 0.91 10.09
CA SER A 37 13.11 0.97 8.83
C SER A 37 13.74 2.07 7.98
N ILE A 38 14.16 1.73 6.77
CA ILE A 38 14.55 2.70 5.76
C ILE A 38 13.58 2.61 4.60
N ASN A 39 12.95 3.73 4.26
CA ASN A 39 12.13 3.81 3.06
C ASN A 39 13.10 3.84 1.87
N ILE A 40 12.89 2.92 0.96
CA ILE A 40 13.46 2.98 -0.37
C ILE A 40 12.27 3.37 -1.24
N SER A 41 12.38 4.52 -1.93
CA SER A 41 11.35 4.93 -2.87
C SER A 41 11.25 3.83 -3.92
N SER A 42 10.27 3.01 -3.78
CA SER A 42 9.75 2.22 -4.87
C SER A 42 8.27 2.53 -4.88
N ASP A 43 7.81 3.15 -5.92
CA ASP A 43 6.38 3.09 -6.27
C ASP A 43 6.04 1.63 -6.59
N GLY A 44 6.27 0.85 -5.55
CA GLY A 44 6.34 -0.59 -5.46
C GLY A 44 5.66 -1.25 -6.64
N ALA A 45 6.28 -2.23 -7.13
CA ALA A 45 5.74 -3.18 -8.07
C ALA A 45 4.40 -3.78 -7.61
N GLY A 46 3.54 -3.01 -7.04
CA GLY A 46 2.15 -3.34 -6.86
C GLY A 46 1.53 -3.32 -8.23
N LEU A 47 1.02 -4.45 -8.71
CA LEU A 47 -0.07 -4.43 -9.68
C LEU A 47 -1.09 -3.45 -9.08
N GLY A 48 -1.14 -2.24 -9.63
CA GLY A 48 -2.09 -1.22 -9.21
C GLY A 48 -3.48 -1.78 -9.46
N ASN A 49 -4.03 -2.43 -8.45
CA ASN A 49 -5.39 -2.94 -8.49
C ASN A 49 -6.31 -1.75 -8.46
N LEU A 50 -6.59 -1.18 -9.63
CA LEU A 50 -7.79 -0.38 -9.79
C LEU A 50 -8.96 -1.27 -9.37
N GLN A 51 -9.72 -0.80 -8.41
CA GLN A 51 -10.98 -1.47 -8.10
C GLN A 51 -11.91 -1.27 -9.30
N ASN A 52 -12.65 -2.31 -9.67
CA ASN A 52 -13.57 -2.28 -10.82
C ASN A 52 -14.55 -1.10 -10.80
N ASN A 53 -14.78 -0.50 -9.63
CA ASN A 53 -15.63 0.66 -9.44
C ASN A 53 -14.89 2.01 -9.53
N GLN A 54 -13.74 2.08 -10.19
CA GLN A 54 -12.96 3.32 -10.36
C GLN A 54 -12.61 3.61 -11.82
N ALA A 55 -12.89 2.67 -12.73
CA ALA A 55 -12.56 2.83 -14.12
C ALA A 55 -13.79 2.67 -15.00
N LYS A 56 -13.88 3.47 -16.05
CA LYS A 56 -14.88 3.38 -17.10
C LYS A 56 -14.66 2.18 -18.01
N SER A 57 -13.39 1.86 -18.28
CA SER A 57 -12.97 0.72 -19.07
C SER A 57 -11.67 0.14 -18.54
N ILE A 58 -11.58 -1.18 -18.55
CA ILE A 58 -10.38 -1.92 -18.17
C ILE A 58 -10.16 -3.02 -19.20
N ASP A 59 -8.95 -3.11 -19.74
CA ASP A 59 -8.47 -4.23 -20.54
C ASP A 59 -7.28 -4.85 -19.82
N ALA A 60 -7.37 -6.14 -19.51
CA ALA A 60 -6.35 -6.83 -18.73
C ALA A 60 -5.96 -8.15 -19.37
N GLN A 61 -4.66 -8.33 -19.56
CA GLN A 61 -4.04 -9.55 -20.07
C GLN A 61 -3.06 -10.09 -19.03
N LEU A 62 -3.08 -11.40 -18.82
CA LEU A 62 -2.18 -12.06 -17.89
C LEU A 62 -1.75 -13.42 -18.44
N GLY A 63 -0.46 -13.66 -18.40
CA GLY A 63 0.15 -14.97 -18.59
C GLY A 63 0.98 -15.33 -17.38
N ALA A 64 0.80 -16.52 -16.86
CA ALA A 64 1.60 -17.03 -15.76
C ALA A 64 2.02 -18.47 -16.01
N PHE A 65 3.27 -18.76 -15.69
CA PHE A 65 3.87 -20.09 -15.76
C PHE A 65 4.53 -20.40 -14.42
N ASN A 66 4.34 -21.61 -13.91
CA ASN A 66 5.06 -22.08 -12.75
C ASN A 66 5.60 -23.51 -12.95
N PHE A 67 6.68 -23.80 -12.24
CA PHE A 67 7.27 -25.12 -12.15
C PHE A 67 7.76 -25.39 -10.74
N SER A 68 7.75 -26.65 -10.34
CA SER A 68 8.43 -27.17 -9.16
C SER A 68 8.93 -28.57 -9.48
N LYS A 69 10.11 -28.91 -8.98
CA LYS A 69 10.69 -30.23 -9.07
C LYS A 69 11.57 -30.50 -7.87
N THR A 70 11.43 -31.72 -7.34
CA THR A 70 12.26 -32.24 -6.25
C THR A 70 13.12 -33.40 -6.73
N TRP A 71 14.29 -33.57 -6.12
CA TRP A 71 15.26 -34.65 -6.38
C TRP A 71 15.74 -35.25 -5.07
N ASN A 72 16.24 -36.50 -5.15
CA ASN A 72 16.89 -37.21 -4.05
C ASN A 72 16.04 -37.26 -2.77
N ASN A 73 14.76 -37.70 -2.86
CA ASN A 73 13.86 -37.80 -1.73
C ASN A 73 13.74 -36.49 -0.95
N ASP A 74 13.45 -35.40 -1.65
CA ASP A 74 13.24 -34.03 -1.14
C ASP A 74 14.49 -33.32 -0.57
N ILE A 75 15.69 -33.86 -0.83
CA ILE A 75 16.95 -33.19 -0.45
C ILE A 75 17.13 -31.89 -1.22
N TRP A 76 16.73 -31.85 -2.49
CA TRP A 76 16.87 -30.67 -3.32
C TRP A 76 15.57 -30.36 -4.04
N GLU A 77 15.03 -29.20 -3.77
CA GLU A 77 13.87 -28.66 -4.45
C GLU A 77 14.25 -27.40 -5.25
N ILE A 78 13.74 -27.32 -6.47
CA ILE A 78 13.79 -26.10 -7.29
C ILE A 78 12.37 -25.78 -7.71
N SER A 79 11.98 -24.53 -7.53
CA SER A 79 10.69 -24.00 -7.98
C SER A 79 10.84 -22.60 -8.56
N GLY A 80 9.89 -22.21 -9.38
CA GLY A 80 9.88 -20.87 -9.92
C GLY A 80 8.60 -20.55 -10.65
N PHE A 81 8.41 -19.26 -10.91
CA PHE A 81 7.32 -18.80 -11.74
C PHE A 81 7.74 -17.58 -12.58
N ALA A 82 7.02 -17.37 -13.67
CA ALA A 82 7.04 -16.18 -14.46
C ALA A 82 5.61 -15.65 -14.61
N ILE A 83 5.39 -14.37 -14.39
CA ILE A 83 4.11 -13.68 -14.58
C ILE A 83 4.36 -12.49 -15.50
N VAL A 84 3.54 -12.36 -16.54
CA VAL A 84 3.46 -11.17 -17.38
C VAL A 84 2.03 -10.68 -17.36
N ALA A 85 1.84 -9.44 -16.95
CA ALA A 85 0.54 -8.80 -16.90
C ALA A 85 0.59 -7.45 -17.61
N GLU A 86 -0.48 -7.13 -18.35
CA GLU A 86 -0.67 -5.84 -19.00
C GLU A 86 -2.11 -5.38 -18.70
N THR A 87 -2.25 -4.10 -18.33
CA THR A 87 -3.56 -3.51 -18.05
C THR A 87 -3.65 -2.13 -18.68
N ASN A 88 -4.70 -1.91 -19.47
CA ASN A 88 -5.05 -0.62 -20.06
C ASN A 88 -6.36 -0.15 -19.45
N ASN A 89 -6.35 1.02 -18.83
CA ASN A 89 -7.48 1.56 -18.10
C ASN A 89 -7.86 2.94 -18.64
N ILE A 90 -9.17 3.18 -18.76
CA ILE A 90 -9.73 4.52 -18.97
C ILE A 90 -10.49 4.91 -17.72
N ILE A 91 -10.09 6.05 -17.14
CA ILE A 91 -10.72 6.61 -15.95
C ILE A 91 -11.28 7.99 -16.34
N GLU A 92 -12.55 8.19 -16.09
CA GLU A 92 -13.18 9.52 -16.15
C GLU A 92 -13.61 9.89 -14.75
N GLU A 93 -13.16 11.03 -14.28
CA GLU A 93 -13.44 11.47 -12.92
C GLU A 93 -13.70 12.97 -12.86
N LYS A 94 -14.58 13.37 -11.94
CA LYS A 94 -14.81 14.76 -11.55
C LYS A 94 -14.34 14.93 -10.12
N ILE A 95 -13.55 15.95 -9.89
CA ILE A 95 -12.95 16.19 -8.58
C ILE A 95 -13.29 17.61 -8.14
N THR A 96 -13.86 17.73 -6.96
CA THR A 96 -14.02 19.02 -6.26
C THR A 96 -13.08 19.06 -5.08
N ARG A 97 -12.21 20.07 -5.02
CA ARG A 97 -11.31 20.35 -3.92
C ARG A 97 -11.67 21.67 -3.26
N ASN A 98 -11.98 21.63 -1.97
CA ASN A 98 -12.24 22.82 -1.16
C ASN A 98 -10.97 23.11 -0.33
N PHE A 99 -10.22 24.12 -0.73
CA PHE A 99 -8.96 24.50 -0.09
C PHE A 99 -9.20 25.29 1.20
N THR A 100 -8.29 25.15 2.17
CA THR A 100 -8.27 25.96 3.40
C THR A 100 -8.04 27.44 3.12
N SER A 101 -7.55 27.81 1.93
CA SER A 101 -7.45 29.18 1.43
C SER A 101 -8.81 29.83 1.04
N GLY A 102 -9.93 29.08 1.09
CA GLY A 102 -11.24 29.53 0.62
C GLY A 102 -11.38 29.50 -0.90
N LEU A 103 -10.51 28.79 -1.61
CA LEU A 103 -10.65 28.51 -3.04
C LEU A 103 -11.28 27.13 -3.24
N ILE A 104 -12.04 26.99 -4.30
CA ILE A 104 -12.61 25.73 -4.76
C ILE A 104 -12.02 25.43 -6.14
N GLU A 105 -11.48 24.26 -6.33
CA GLU A 105 -11.02 23.76 -7.63
C GLU A 105 -11.94 22.60 -8.06
N ASN A 106 -12.52 22.71 -9.25
CA ASN A 106 -13.23 21.65 -9.91
C ASN A 106 -12.43 21.17 -11.11
N THR A 107 -12.12 19.88 -11.16
CA THR A 107 -11.47 19.29 -12.33
C THR A 107 -12.34 18.22 -12.95
N GLU A 108 -12.29 18.13 -14.29
CA GLU A 108 -12.81 17.02 -15.08
C GLU A 108 -11.62 16.35 -15.74
N ASP A 109 -11.34 15.12 -15.32
CA ASP A 109 -10.13 14.39 -15.72
C ASP A 109 -10.50 13.21 -16.63
N TYR A 110 -9.83 13.10 -17.77
CA TYR A 110 -9.81 11.93 -18.63
C TYR A 110 -8.42 11.30 -18.57
N VAL A 111 -8.33 10.10 -18.01
CA VAL A 111 -7.07 9.42 -17.75
C VAL A 111 -6.97 8.14 -18.55
N VAL A 112 -5.90 8.00 -19.34
CA VAL A 112 -5.49 6.75 -19.97
C VAL A 112 -4.27 6.22 -19.22
N GLN A 113 -4.39 5.04 -18.67
CA GLN A 113 -3.32 4.40 -17.91
C GLN A 113 -2.97 3.04 -18.54
N ASP A 114 -1.69 2.88 -18.84
CA ASP A 114 -1.09 1.67 -19.40
C ASP A 114 -0.03 1.16 -18.42
N ASN A 115 -0.19 -0.06 -17.93
CA ASN A 115 0.75 -0.70 -17.02
C ASN A 115 1.12 -2.08 -17.55
N LYS A 116 2.42 -2.34 -17.66
CA LYS A 116 2.96 -3.65 -17.99
C LYS A 116 3.91 -4.09 -16.87
N GLN A 117 3.72 -5.30 -16.39
CA GLN A 117 4.53 -5.88 -15.33
C GLN A 117 5.00 -7.27 -15.71
N GLN A 118 6.28 -7.50 -15.47
CA GLN A 118 6.92 -8.81 -15.61
C GLN A 118 7.57 -9.17 -14.28
N LEU A 119 7.28 -10.35 -13.78
CA LEU A 119 7.76 -10.85 -12.50
C LEU A 119 8.32 -12.27 -12.68
N TYR A 120 9.56 -12.48 -12.27
CA TYR A 120 10.26 -13.75 -12.40
C TYR A 120 10.79 -14.16 -11.03
N LYS A 121 10.39 -15.33 -10.53
CA LYS A 121 10.90 -15.87 -9.27
C LYS A 121 11.55 -17.22 -9.49
N PHE A 122 12.68 -17.40 -8.85
CA PHE A 122 13.38 -18.66 -8.73
C PHE A 122 13.67 -18.92 -7.24
N THR A 123 13.37 -20.13 -6.79
CA THR A 123 13.62 -20.59 -5.42
C THR A 123 14.30 -21.92 -5.48
N THR A 124 15.36 -22.09 -4.71
CA THR A 124 15.97 -23.41 -4.48
C THR A 124 16.14 -23.66 -3.00
N SER A 125 15.77 -24.86 -2.55
CA SER A 125 15.93 -25.35 -1.18
C SER A 125 16.79 -26.60 -1.21
N PHE A 126 17.81 -26.64 -0.35
CA PHE A 126 18.74 -27.76 -0.21
C PHE A 126 18.80 -28.19 1.25
N ILE A 127 18.37 -29.42 1.53
CA ILE A 127 18.27 -30.01 2.87
C ILE A 127 19.03 -31.34 2.85
N PRO A 128 20.38 -31.32 2.91
CA PRO A 128 21.19 -32.52 2.79
C PRO A 128 21.05 -33.49 3.98
N ASN A 129 20.66 -32.96 5.14
CA ASN A 129 20.44 -33.72 6.37
C ASN A 129 19.59 -32.87 7.35
N ASP A 130 19.22 -33.46 8.49
CA ASP A 130 18.38 -32.83 9.52
C ASP A 130 19.03 -31.61 10.20
N LYS A 131 20.32 -31.34 9.96
CA LYS A 131 21.06 -30.24 10.59
C LYS A 131 21.23 -29.01 9.72
N LEU A 132 21.20 -29.16 8.41
CA LEU A 132 21.49 -28.07 7.48
C LEU A 132 20.33 -27.88 6.50
N GLN A 133 19.83 -26.66 6.45
CA GLN A 133 18.91 -26.20 5.41
C GLN A 133 19.46 -24.92 4.80
N VAL A 134 19.50 -24.87 3.47
CA VAL A 134 19.87 -23.70 2.69
C VAL A 134 18.75 -23.37 1.72
N GLU A 135 18.30 -22.14 1.72
CA GLU A 135 17.28 -21.63 0.79
C GLU A 135 17.84 -20.39 0.09
N TYR A 136 17.70 -20.35 -1.22
CA TYR A 136 18.00 -19.19 -2.03
C TYR A 136 16.80 -18.79 -2.86
N ASN A 137 16.45 -17.51 -2.79
CA ASN A 137 15.36 -16.88 -3.54
C ASN A 137 15.93 -15.78 -4.42
N LEU A 138 15.50 -15.75 -5.69
CA LEU A 138 15.77 -14.68 -6.63
C LEU A 138 14.42 -14.18 -7.15
N LEU A 139 14.19 -12.86 -7.10
CA LEU A 139 13.05 -12.19 -7.69
C LEU A 139 13.54 -11.08 -8.61
N GLY A 140 13.23 -11.22 -9.89
CA GLY A 140 13.44 -10.18 -10.90
C GLY A 140 12.10 -9.54 -11.28
N GLN A 141 12.11 -8.23 -11.44
CA GLN A 141 10.95 -7.47 -11.81
C GLN A 141 11.30 -6.38 -12.82
N VAL A 142 10.44 -6.23 -13.83
CA VAL A 142 10.47 -5.13 -14.80
C VAL A 142 9.06 -4.63 -14.97
N CYS A 143 8.87 -3.32 -14.82
CA CYS A 143 7.57 -2.67 -15.01
C CYS A 143 7.67 -1.57 -16.05
N ARG A 144 6.55 -1.24 -16.68
CA ARG A 144 6.34 0.01 -17.40
C ARG A 144 5.00 0.56 -16.97
N LYS A 145 5.01 1.79 -16.49
CA LYS A 145 3.80 2.51 -16.09
C LYS A 145 3.74 3.78 -16.92
N ARG A 146 2.58 4.03 -17.50
CA ARG A 146 2.33 5.27 -18.26
C ARG A 146 0.92 5.75 -17.93
N ARG A 147 0.81 6.99 -17.55
CA ARG A 147 -0.46 7.66 -17.26
C ARG A 147 -0.50 8.97 -18.03
N ASN A 148 -1.44 9.11 -18.94
CA ASN A 148 -1.75 10.37 -19.59
C ASN A 148 -3.08 10.88 -19.09
N THR A 149 -3.12 12.12 -18.63
CA THR A 149 -4.30 12.78 -18.08
C THR A 149 -4.55 14.06 -18.85
N ASP A 150 -5.70 14.14 -19.48
CA ASP A 150 -6.23 15.39 -20.01
C ASP A 150 -7.25 15.91 -19.00
N LEU A 151 -7.05 17.12 -18.50
CA LEU A 151 -7.93 17.70 -17.50
C LEU A 151 -8.22 19.17 -17.77
N THR A 152 -9.44 19.59 -17.39
CA THR A 152 -9.83 20.99 -17.32
C THR A 152 -9.97 21.36 -15.86
N SER A 153 -9.18 22.34 -15.39
CA SER A 153 -9.22 22.85 -14.02
C SER A 153 -9.92 24.22 -13.97
N ASN A 154 -10.99 24.32 -13.18
CA ASN A 154 -11.75 25.53 -12.96
C ASN A 154 -11.62 25.94 -11.50
N SER A 155 -11.11 27.14 -11.25
CA SER A 155 -10.96 27.70 -9.90
C SER A 155 -12.05 28.70 -9.59
N PHE A 156 -12.62 28.64 -8.37
CA PHE A 156 -13.67 29.52 -7.87
C PHE A 156 -13.25 30.06 -6.50
N ARG A 157 -13.78 31.25 -6.14
CA ARG A 157 -13.66 31.75 -4.78
C ARG A 157 -14.96 31.47 -4.03
N ASP A 158 -14.84 30.87 -2.86
CA ASP A 158 -15.99 30.70 -1.98
C ASP A 158 -16.47 32.08 -1.53
N SER A 159 -17.64 32.49 -1.99
CA SER A 159 -18.34 33.70 -1.52
C SER A 159 -19.68 33.29 -0.94
N SER A 160 -19.78 33.33 0.37
CA SER A 160 -21.01 33.03 1.14
C SER A 160 -22.23 33.91 0.78
N SER A 161 -22.09 34.88 -0.09
CA SER A 161 -23.14 35.88 -0.41
C SER A 161 -23.61 35.89 -1.87
N ASN A 162 -22.93 35.17 -2.79
CA ASN A 162 -23.40 35.03 -4.18
C ASN A 162 -22.79 33.75 -4.78
N PRO A 163 -23.57 32.78 -5.29
CA PRO A 163 -23.00 31.64 -6.00
C PRO A 163 -22.27 32.18 -7.24
N VAL A 164 -20.94 32.08 -7.24
CA VAL A 164 -20.11 32.49 -8.39
C VAL A 164 -20.35 31.47 -9.49
N ILE A 165 -21.08 31.87 -10.53
CA ILE A 165 -21.48 31.02 -11.66
C ILE A 165 -20.33 30.87 -12.66
N GLN A 166 -19.32 31.74 -12.63
CA GLN A 166 -18.18 31.68 -13.55
C GLN A 166 -16.87 31.44 -12.81
N PRO A 167 -15.98 30.60 -13.37
CA PRO A 167 -14.66 30.38 -12.80
C PRO A 167 -13.83 31.68 -12.85
N ILE A 168 -12.98 31.88 -11.85
CA ILE A 168 -12.00 32.96 -11.81
C ILE A 168 -10.91 32.65 -12.83
N GLU A 169 -10.58 31.38 -12.98
CA GLU A 169 -9.52 30.87 -13.86
C GLU A 169 -9.89 29.49 -14.39
N THR A 170 -9.68 29.27 -15.67
CA THR A 170 -9.81 27.97 -16.34
C THR A 170 -8.50 27.63 -17.00
N ASP A 171 -8.00 26.41 -16.78
CA ASP A 171 -6.73 25.92 -17.34
C ASP A 171 -6.94 24.55 -17.97
N GLU A 172 -6.48 24.38 -19.20
CA GLU A 172 -6.44 23.08 -19.88
C GLU A 172 -5.04 22.49 -19.74
N ILE A 173 -4.98 21.32 -19.13
CA ILE A 173 -3.72 20.71 -18.75
C ILE A 173 -3.65 19.27 -19.27
N ASN A 174 -2.56 18.94 -19.98
CA ASN A 174 -2.19 17.56 -20.27
C ASN A 174 -1.01 17.16 -19.37
N VAL A 175 -1.16 16.10 -18.60
CA VAL A 175 -0.13 15.55 -17.73
C VAL A 175 0.25 14.16 -18.17
N LEU A 176 1.53 13.94 -18.45
CA LEU A 176 2.10 12.62 -18.70
C LEU A 176 3.06 12.25 -17.56
N ILE A 177 2.80 11.09 -16.98
CA ILE A 177 3.71 10.43 -16.03
C ILE A 177 4.09 9.08 -16.61
N SER A 178 5.37 8.79 -16.72
CA SER A 178 5.86 7.45 -17.08
C SER A 178 7.02 7.04 -16.20
N ASP A 179 7.18 5.72 -16.02
CA ASP A 179 8.22 5.12 -15.20
C ASP A 179 8.46 3.68 -15.67
N GLU A 180 9.73 3.29 -15.83
CA GLU A 180 10.12 1.94 -16.24
C GLU A 180 11.01 1.26 -15.18
N PRO A 181 10.53 1.08 -13.94
CA PRO A 181 11.32 0.53 -12.85
C PRO A 181 11.71 -0.92 -13.11
N SER A 182 12.96 -1.23 -12.77
CA SER A 182 13.49 -2.59 -12.77
C SER A 182 14.18 -2.92 -11.45
N SER A 183 14.05 -4.15 -10.99
CA SER A 183 14.73 -4.60 -9.77
C SER A 183 15.10 -6.07 -9.78
N ILE A 184 16.19 -6.39 -9.09
CA ILE A 184 16.59 -7.75 -8.74
C ILE A 184 16.75 -7.81 -7.23
N ASN A 185 16.05 -8.75 -6.61
CA ASN A 185 16.13 -9.01 -5.19
C ASN A 185 16.54 -10.46 -4.97
N GLN A 186 17.61 -10.66 -4.20
CA GLN A 186 18.21 -11.95 -3.88
C GLN A 186 18.15 -12.16 -2.38
N GLU A 187 17.81 -13.35 -1.94
CA GLU A 187 17.75 -13.71 -0.53
C GLU A 187 18.39 -15.09 -0.32
N LEU A 188 19.31 -15.18 0.62
CA LEU A 188 19.93 -16.42 1.08
C LEU A 188 19.57 -16.64 2.55
N LYS A 189 19.01 -17.80 2.87
CA LYS A 189 18.73 -18.26 4.23
C LYS A 189 19.45 -19.57 4.48
N THR A 190 20.11 -19.67 5.62
CA THR A 190 20.77 -20.88 6.05
C THR A 190 20.45 -21.15 7.50
N TYR A 191 19.94 -22.34 7.79
CA TYR A 191 19.72 -22.83 9.14
C TYR A 191 20.67 -23.98 9.41
N TYR A 192 21.38 -23.89 10.54
CA TYR A 192 22.31 -24.94 10.96
C TYR A 192 22.10 -25.32 12.42
N THR A 193 21.66 -26.56 12.66
CA THR A 193 21.49 -27.14 13.98
C THR A 193 22.76 -27.90 14.37
N LEU A 194 23.61 -27.27 15.18
CA LEU A 194 24.85 -27.89 15.63
C LEU A 194 24.53 -29.10 16.53
N ASN A 195 23.61 -28.89 17.50
CA ASN A 195 23.05 -29.89 18.39
C ASN A 195 21.69 -29.40 18.91
N GLU A 196 21.04 -30.14 19.84
CA GLU A 196 19.72 -29.82 20.37
C GLU A 196 19.64 -28.47 21.07
N ASP A 197 20.74 -27.96 21.60
CA ASP A 197 20.80 -26.67 22.34
C ASP A 197 21.30 -25.51 21.50
N ASN A 198 21.95 -25.74 20.37
CA ASN A 198 22.67 -24.73 19.62
C ASN A 198 22.22 -24.68 18.14
N ILE A 199 21.55 -23.61 17.77
CA ILE A 199 21.02 -23.38 16.42
C ILE A 199 21.52 -22.04 15.89
N PHE A 200 21.99 -22.05 14.66
CA PHE A 200 22.45 -20.87 13.93
C PHE A 200 21.51 -20.61 12.75
N SER A 201 21.23 -19.34 12.47
CA SER A 201 20.54 -18.92 11.26
C SER A 201 21.30 -17.75 10.65
N PHE A 202 21.67 -17.89 9.39
CA PHE A 202 22.24 -16.79 8.59
C PHE A 202 21.23 -16.39 7.52
N GLU A 203 20.95 -15.09 7.43
CA GLU A 203 20.11 -14.53 6.39
C GLU A 203 20.83 -13.35 5.75
N ALA A 204 20.83 -13.32 4.41
CA ALA A 204 21.35 -12.19 3.64
C ALA A 204 20.36 -11.84 2.52
N GLN A 205 20.16 -10.56 2.28
CA GLN A 205 19.30 -10.04 1.21
C GLN A 205 20.03 -8.92 0.47
N HIS A 206 19.99 -8.97 -0.86
CA HIS A 206 20.52 -7.92 -1.73
C HIS A 206 19.46 -7.46 -2.71
N LEU A 207 19.20 -6.15 -2.75
CA LEU A 207 18.30 -5.48 -3.70
C LEU A 207 19.10 -4.51 -4.55
N SER A 208 19.00 -4.65 -5.87
CA SER A 208 19.44 -3.63 -6.84
C SER A 208 18.20 -3.18 -7.63
N GLN A 209 17.96 -1.87 -7.68
CA GLN A 209 16.77 -1.27 -8.27
C GLN A 209 17.11 0.03 -8.98
N THR A 210 16.54 0.22 -10.18
CA THR A 210 16.57 1.47 -10.92
C THR A 210 15.14 1.93 -11.21
N GLU A 211 14.87 3.21 -10.99
CA GLU A 211 13.61 3.91 -11.27
C GLU A 211 13.91 5.14 -12.10
N ASP A 212 13.17 5.35 -13.19
CA ASP A 212 13.36 6.46 -14.13
C ASP A 212 12.07 7.27 -14.36
N PRO A 213 11.45 7.81 -13.31
CA PRO A 213 10.20 8.52 -13.46
C PRO A 213 10.36 9.80 -14.28
N PHE A 214 9.50 9.92 -15.29
CA PHE A 214 9.37 11.10 -16.12
C PHE A 214 8.05 11.80 -15.87
N TYR A 215 8.08 13.11 -15.74
CA TYR A 215 6.92 13.97 -15.57
C TYR A 215 6.87 15.03 -16.66
N ARG A 216 5.70 15.26 -17.27
CA ARG A 216 5.43 16.37 -18.19
C ARG A 216 4.07 16.99 -17.88
N ALA A 217 4.00 18.30 -17.85
CA ALA A 217 2.76 19.06 -17.84
C ALA A 217 2.76 20.10 -18.96
N VAL A 218 1.75 20.04 -19.83
CA VAL A 218 1.51 21.05 -20.88
C VAL A 218 0.23 21.78 -20.51
N ARG A 219 0.29 23.11 -20.37
CA ARG A 219 -0.83 23.90 -19.87
C ARG A 219 -0.87 25.31 -20.46
N ASP A 220 -2.06 25.95 -20.40
CA ASP A 220 -2.28 27.29 -20.97
C ASP A 220 -1.81 28.40 -20.03
N ILE A 221 -1.86 28.16 -18.72
CA ILE A 221 -1.51 29.16 -17.69
C ILE A 221 -0.10 28.91 -17.18
N GLN A 222 0.71 29.98 -17.08
CA GLN A 222 2.04 29.88 -16.50
C GLN A 222 2.00 29.47 -15.03
N PRO A 223 2.53 28.28 -14.67
CA PRO A 223 2.62 27.86 -13.29
C PRO A 223 3.89 28.42 -12.62
N PHE A 224 3.89 28.49 -11.30
CA PHE A 224 5.08 28.75 -10.47
C PHE A 224 5.94 29.92 -10.96
N ARG A 225 5.30 31.06 -11.29
CA ARG A 225 5.92 32.25 -11.90
C ARG A 225 7.17 32.75 -11.19
N ASP A 226 7.22 32.61 -9.86
CA ASP A 226 8.33 33.09 -9.03
C ASP A 226 9.41 32.01 -8.81
N ILE A 227 9.22 30.80 -9.35
CA ILE A 227 10.12 29.67 -9.11
C ILE A 227 10.80 29.22 -10.39
N ILE A 228 10.02 29.01 -11.47
CA ILE A 228 10.57 28.51 -12.74
C ILE A 228 10.71 29.68 -13.73
N PRO A 229 11.92 29.96 -14.24
CA PRO A 229 12.17 31.01 -15.21
C PRO A 229 11.77 30.55 -16.64
N LEU A 230 10.46 30.33 -16.84
CA LEU A 230 9.92 29.89 -18.12
C LEU A 230 10.04 30.97 -19.20
N ASP A 231 10.31 30.53 -20.42
CA ASP A 231 10.08 31.36 -21.62
C ASP A 231 8.56 31.52 -21.81
N THR A 232 8.12 32.79 -21.75
CA THR A 232 6.68 33.15 -21.82
C THR A 232 6.19 33.44 -23.24
N ASP A 233 7.09 33.48 -24.22
CA ASP A 233 6.75 33.74 -25.63
C ASP A 233 6.32 32.47 -26.36
N GLN A 234 5.75 31.50 -25.62
CA GLN A 234 5.31 30.20 -26.14
C GLN A 234 3.78 30.13 -26.18
N SER A 235 3.24 29.29 -27.06
CA SER A 235 1.79 29.06 -27.18
C SER A 235 1.22 28.35 -25.96
N LYS A 236 2.01 27.45 -25.36
CA LYS A 236 1.70 26.71 -24.13
C LYS A 236 2.96 26.52 -23.30
N PHE A 237 2.77 26.32 -21.99
CA PHE A 237 3.86 25.99 -21.07
C PHE A 237 4.04 24.49 -21.01
N ASN A 238 5.07 23.97 -21.66
CA ASN A 238 5.42 22.54 -21.69
C ASN A 238 6.61 22.28 -20.75
N ILE A 239 6.32 21.92 -19.52
CA ILE A 239 7.30 21.72 -18.45
C ILE A 239 7.52 20.25 -18.20
N ASN A 240 8.78 19.86 -18.13
CA ASN A 240 9.19 18.48 -18.01
C ASN A 240 10.16 18.29 -16.84
N GLN A 241 10.19 17.09 -16.27
CA GLN A 241 11.20 16.65 -15.32
C GLN A 241 11.60 15.20 -15.59
N ASN A 242 12.88 14.99 -15.83
CA ASN A 242 13.50 13.66 -15.79
C ASN A 242 13.95 13.39 -14.36
N ARG A 243 13.80 12.15 -13.92
CA ARG A 243 14.35 11.66 -12.63
C ARG A 243 14.97 10.29 -12.87
N LEU A 244 16.05 10.01 -12.14
CA LEU A 244 16.69 8.69 -12.09
C LEU A 244 17.06 8.39 -10.65
N VAL A 245 16.62 7.25 -10.14
CA VAL A 245 16.95 6.77 -8.79
C VAL A 245 17.54 5.37 -8.90
N ASP A 246 18.81 5.24 -8.55
CA ASP A 246 19.48 3.94 -8.42
C ASP A 246 19.61 3.59 -6.94
N THR A 247 19.18 2.40 -6.58
CA THR A 247 19.24 1.89 -5.21
C THR A 247 19.97 0.55 -5.16
N ASP A 248 20.98 0.46 -4.33
CA ASP A 248 21.66 -0.78 -3.95
C ASP A 248 21.55 -0.97 -2.44
N LYS A 249 20.98 -2.10 -2.00
CA LYS A 249 20.74 -2.39 -0.59
C LYS A 249 21.19 -3.79 -0.25
N LEU A 250 22.07 -3.90 0.74
CA LEU A 250 22.53 -5.16 1.33
C LEU A 250 22.09 -5.23 2.79
N GLU A 251 21.45 -6.33 3.16
CA GLU A 251 21.14 -6.69 4.54
C GLU A 251 21.71 -8.06 4.83
N ALA A 252 22.38 -8.22 5.97
CA ALA A 252 22.87 -9.50 6.42
C ALA A 252 22.77 -9.62 7.94
N LYS A 253 22.38 -10.78 8.44
CA LYS A 253 22.32 -11.07 9.87
C LYS A 253 22.70 -12.52 10.17
N LEU A 254 23.24 -12.72 11.36
CA LEU A 254 23.52 -14.01 11.96
C LEU A 254 22.78 -14.07 13.31
N ASP A 255 21.88 -15.02 13.42
CA ASP A 255 21.19 -15.35 14.67
C ASP A 255 21.85 -16.59 15.31
N TYR A 256 22.02 -16.54 16.61
CA TYR A 256 22.43 -17.69 17.43
C TYR A 256 21.37 -17.91 18.51
N TYR A 257 20.76 -19.07 18.48
CA TYR A 257 19.80 -19.53 19.49
C TYR A 257 20.48 -20.53 20.42
N TYR A 258 20.46 -20.21 21.70
CA TYR A 258 20.92 -21.10 22.76
C TYR A 258 19.74 -21.54 23.63
N ILE A 259 19.41 -22.84 23.58
CA ILE A 259 18.30 -23.42 24.33
C ILE A 259 18.81 -23.79 25.73
N LEU A 260 18.38 -23.01 26.73
CA LEU A 260 18.75 -23.24 28.14
C LEU A 260 17.96 -24.41 28.72
N THR A 261 16.66 -24.47 28.40
CA THR A 261 15.73 -25.51 28.82
C THR A 261 14.62 -25.63 27.74
N PRO A 262 13.81 -26.69 27.76
CA PRO A 262 12.63 -26.77 26.87
C PRO A 262 11.66 -25.59 26.99
N LYS A 263 11.77 -24.79 28.05
CA LYS A 263 10.92 -23.62 28.33
C LYS A 263 11.61 -22.27 28.21
N SER A 264 12.94 -22.26 27.94
CA SER A 264 13.68 -20.99 27.85
C SER A 264 14.84 -21.06 26.86
N ASN A 265 14.99 -20.00 26.08
CA ASN A 265 16.10 -19.82 25.15
C ASN A 265 16.59 -18.37 25.12
N LEU A 266 17.84 -18.22 24.76
CA LEU A 266 18.49 -16.95 24.42
C LEU A 266 18.61 -16.85 22.91
N ASN A 267 18.38 -15.66 22.37
CA ASN A 267 18.68 -15.35 20.99
C ASN A 267 19.62 -14.15 20.95
N PHE A 268 20.74 -14.32 20.24
CA PHE A 268 21.71 -13.27 19.94
C PHE A 268 21.72 -13.06 18.43
N THR A 269 21.59 -11.80 18.01
CA THR A 269 21.62 -11.44 16.60
C THR A 269 22.67 -10.37 16.38
N VAL A 270 23.52 -10.55 15.38
CA VAL A 270 24.37 -9.49 14.84
C VAL A 270 24.01 -9.28 13.38
N GLY A 271 24.01 -8.04 12.95
CA GLY A 271 23.66 -7.76 11.56
C GLY A 271 24.10 -6.38 11.08
N ILE A 272 23.97 -6.21 9.78
CA ILE A 272 24.30 -4.99 9.07
C ILE A 272 23.25 -4.72 7.97
N THR A 273 22.92 -3.46 7.79
CA THR A 273 22.20 -2.93 6.63
C THR A 273 23.06 -1.85 6.00
N ASP A 274 23.34 -1.96 4.70
CA ASP A 274 24.07 -0.97 3.91
C ASP A 274 23.19 -0.57 2.73
N VAL A 275 22.94 0.72 2.54
CA VAL A 275 22.08 1.27 1.48
C VAL A 275 22.82 2.38 0.78
N LYS A 276 22.85 2.31 -0.54
CA LYS A 276 23.35 3.37 -1.42
C LYS A 276 22.23 3.78 -2.36
N GLN A 277 21.97 5.07 -2.46
CA GLN A 277 21.01 5.64 -3.38
C GLN A 277 21.63 6.81 -4.12
N ASN A 278 21.52 6.81 -5.45
CA ASN A 278 21.87 7.93 -6.29
C ASN A 278 20.57 8.51 -6.86
N PHE A 279 20.42 9.81 -6.78
CA PHE A 279 19.26 10.50 -7.32
C PHE A 279 19.67 11.68 -8.17
N ASN A 280 19.29 11.64 -9.45
CA ASN A 280 19.49 12.70 -10.41
C ASN A 280 18.15 13.19 -10.94
N SER A 281 17.97 14.48 -11.06
CA SER A 281 16.80 15.06 -11.73
C SER A 281 17.11 16.42 -12.35
N ASN A 282 16.41 16.74 -13.44
CA ASN A 282 16.45 18.06 -14.05
C ASN A 282 15.05 18.48 -14.53
N ILE A 283 14.76 19.77 -14.33
CA ILE A 283 13.54 20.43 -14.85
C ILE A 283 13.92 21.22 -16.07
N PHE A 284 13.12 21.14 -17.13
CA PHE A 284 13.32 21.84 -18.40
C PHE A 284 11.98 22.18 -19.08
N GLN A 285 12.00 23.15 -19.98
CA GLN A 285 10.86 23.52 -20.85
C GLN A 285 11.12 23.07 -22.28
N ILE A 286 10.10 22.52 -22.93
CA ILE A 286 10.11 22.32 -24.40
C ILE A 286 9.40 23.50 -25.04
N LEU A 287 10.09 24.16 -25.97
CA LEU A 287 9.59 25.33 -26.67
C LEU A 287 8.71 24.93 -27.90
N ASP A 288 8.00 25.89 -28.48
CA ASP A 288 7.12 25.65 -29.62
C ASP A 288 7.88 25.13 -30.87
N ASP A 289 9.18 25.46 -31.01
CA ASP A 289 10.05 24.93 -32.04
C ASP A 289 10.61 23.51 -31.71
N SER A 290 10.15 22.91 -30.64
CA SER A 290 10.61 21.62 -30.08
C SER A 290 12.04 21.64 -29.52
N SER A 291 12.67 22.80 -29.37
CA SER A 291 13.95 22.90 -28.68
C SER A 291 13.74 22.79 -27.17
N GLU A 292 14.80 22.36 -26.44
CA GLU A 292 14.81 22.18 -25.01
C GLU A 292 15.52 23.36 -24.35
N LEU A 293 14.82 24.03 -23.43
CA LEU A 293 15.36 25.04 -22.55
C LEU A 293 15.66 24.44 -21.17
N ASN A 294 16.93 24.14 -20.92
CA ASN A 294 17.40 23.66 -19.62
C ASN A 294 17.59 24.79 -18.65
N PHE A 295 17.17 24.59 -17.40
CA PHE A 295 17.37 25.55 -16.34
C PHE A 295 18.62 25.22 -15.53
N ASN A 296 19.53 26.22 -15.42
CA ASN A 296 20.83 26.05 -14.76
C ASN A 296 20.81 26.36 -13.25
N GLN A 297 19.64 26.63 -12.70
CA GLN A 297 19.49 26.90 -11.27
C GLN A 297 19.60 25.61 -10.45
N ASP A 298 20.46 25.58 -9.47
CA ASP A 298 20.73 24.41 -8.62
C ASP A 298 19.44 23.85 -7.98
N PHE A 299 18.52 24.74 -7.59
CA PHE A 299 17.24 24.32 -6.99
C PHE A 299 16.23 23.69 -7.97
N LEU A 300 16.50 23.67 -9.28
CA LEU A 300 15.71 22.99 -10.28
C LEU A 300 16.34 21.66 -10.73
N ASN A 301 17.48 21.32 -10.17
CA ASN A 301 18.24 20.11 -10.48
C ASN A 301 18.59 19.35 -9.19
N ASN A 302 18.73 18.07 -9.27
CA ASN A 302 19.24 17.23 -8.18
C ASN A 302 20.37 16.35 -8.69
N ASP A 303 21.41 16.23 -7.86
CA ASP A 303 22.51 15.30 -7.99
C ASP A 303 22.93 14.88 -6.58
N VAL A 304 22.37 13.77 -6.11
CA VAL A 304 22.44 13.36 -4.72
C VAL A 304 23.01 11.94 -4.62
N ASP A 305 24.09 11.82 -3.86
CA ASP A 305 24.66 10.54 -3.42
C ASP A 305 24.33 10.34 -1.93
N PHE A 306 23.52 9.34 -1.61
CA PHE A 306 23.14 9.00 -0.26
C PHE A 306 23.63 7.61 0.15
N ASN A 307 24.43 7.56 1.22
CA ASN A 307 24.92 6.33 1.82
C ASN A 307 24.37 6.19 3.24
N PHE A 308 23.79 5.03 3.56
CA PHE A 308 23.29 4.72 4.89
C PHE A 308 23.80 3.36 5.35
N ARG A 309 24.26 3.30 6.60
CA ARG A 309 24.68 2.05 7.24
C ARG A 309 24.10 1.94 8.65
N ASP A 310 23.56 0.77 8.97
CA ASP A 310 23.13 0.35 10.30
C ASP A 310 23.87 -0.94 10.68
N ALA A 311 24.69 -0.91 11.72
CA ALA A 311 25.28 -2.09 12.33
C ALA A 311 24.63 -2.32 13.69
N TYR A 312 24.15 -3.55 13.96
CA TYR A 312 23.37 -3.80 15.15
C TYR A 312 23.69 -5.11 15.85
N PHE A 313 23.40 -5.12 17.16
CA PHE A 313 23.39 -6.28 18.02
C PHE A 313 22.06 -6.34 18.75
N SER A 314 21.38 -7.50 18.71
CA SER A 314 20.13 -7.75 19.44
C SER A 314 20.30 -8.90 20.41
N PHE A 315 19.63 -8.79 21.54
CA PHE A 315 19.52 -9.84 22.55
C PHE A 315 18.05 -10.01 22.95
N ASN A 316 17.56 -11.25 22.93
CA ASN A 316 16.21 -11.62 23.38
C ASN A 316 16.29 -12.84 24.29
N TYR A 317 15.52 -12.80 25.39
CA TYR A 317 15.38 -13.91 26.32
C TYR A 317 13.93 -14.37 26.32
N ARG A 318 13.66 -15.54 25.74
CA ARG A 318 12.34 -16.15 25.77
C ARG A 318 12.23 -17.16 26.89
N PHE A 319 11.17 -17.05 27.73
CA PHE A 319 10.88 -18.03 28.78
C PHE A 319 9.36 -18.23 28.97
N ILE A 320 9.01 -19.43 29.45
CA ILE A 320 7.63 -19.84 29.72
C ILE A 320 7.46 -20.02 31.23
N THR A 321 6.50 -19.30 31.80
CA THR A 321 6.15 -19.39 33.22
C THR A 321 4.63 -19.41 33.41
N GLY A 322 4.08 -20.53 33.90
CA GLY A 322 2.64 -20.73 33.98
C GLY A 322 1.96 -20.54 32.61
N MET A 323 1.01 -19.60 32.56
CA MET A 323 0.28 -19.28 31.33
C MET A 323 0.99 -18.26 30.44
N PHE A 324 2.13 -17.71 30.84
CA PHE A 324 2.85 -16.67 30.13
C PHE A 324 4.04 -17.25 29.38
N THR A 325 4.19 -16.82 28.13
CA THR A 325 5.44 -16.83 27.38
C THR A 325 5.91 -15.39 27.24
N MET A 326 7.05 -15.06 27.81
CA MET A 326 7.62 -13.72 27.80
C MET A 326 8.91 -13.71 27.00
N GLU A 327 9.11 -12.65 26.23
CA GLU A 327 10.31 -12.44 25.42
C GLU A 327 10.73 -10.96 25.53
N PRO A 328 11.35 -10.55 26.65
CA PRO A 328 12.02 -9.26 26.72
C PRO A 328 13.29 -9.28 25.88
N GLY A 329 13.59 -8.14 25.26
CA GLY A 329 14.77 -7.97 24.45
C GLY A 329 15.21 -6.52 24.35
N PHE A 330 16.36 -6.33 23.72
CA PHE A 330 16.82 -5.01 23.28
C PHE A 330 17.72 -5.14 22.07
N THR A 331 17.79 -4.06 21.30
CA THR A 331 18.70 -3.92 20.15
C THR A 331 19.53 -2.66 20.33
N ILE A 332 20.83 -2.78 20.12
CA ILE A 332 21.79 -1.67 20.03
C ILE A 332 22.12 -1.49 18.57
N ASN A 333 21.88 -0.30 18.04
CA ASN A 333 22.19 0.06 16.65
C ASN A 333 23.21 1.20 16.63
N THR A 334 24.13 1.13 15.68
CA THR A 334 25.04 2.23 15.33
C THR A 334 24.76 2.62 13.89
N TYR A 335 24.20 3.82 13.72
CA TYR A 335 23.82 4.41 12.45
C TYR A 335 24.91 5.33 11.93
N LYS A 336 25.09 5.31 10.61
CA LYS A 336 25.89 6.30 9.88
C LYS A 336 25.17 6.62 8.59
N SER A 337 25.02 7.90 8.28
CA SER A 337 24.55 8.35 6.97
C SER A 337 25.44 9.46 6.44
N GLU A 338 25.60 9.48 5.14
CA GLU A 338 26.33 10.50 4.39
C GLU A 338 25.44 10.90 3.19
N ASN A 339 25.25 12.20 3.02
CA ASN A 339 24.51 12.79 1.92
C ASN A 339 25.42 13.81 1.24
N ILE A 340 25.71 13.62 -0.03
CA ILE A 340 26.55 14.49 -0.86
C ILE A 340 25.68 15.05 -1.96
N GLN A 341 25.52 16.38 -2.01
CA GLN A 341 24.79 17.06 -3.05
C GLN A 341 25.23 18.54 -3.18
N LEU A 342 25.25 19.06 -4.42
CA LEU A 342 25.61 20.45 -4.72
C LEU A 342 26.93 20.90 -4.07
N GLY A 343 27.90 19.96 -3.94
CA GLY A 343 29.19 20.23 -3.30
C GLY A 343 29.17 20.26 -1.77
N ASN A 344 28.02 20.04 -1.12
CA ASN A 344 27.88 19.94 0.33
C ASN A 344 27.89 18.47 0.79
N ILE A 345 28.43 18.23 1.99
CA ILE A 345 28.45 16.91 2.61
C ILE A 345 27.80 17.00 3.98
N GLU A 346 26.69 16.29 4.16
CA GLU A 346 26.01 16.16 5.46
C GLU A 346 26.26 14.75 6.01
N ASN A 347 26.90 14.68 7.17
CA ASN A 347 27.19 13.41 7.87
C ASN A 347 26.43 13.34 9.17
N ASN A 348 25.79 12.21 9.44
CA ASN A 348 25.15 11.92 10.71
C ASN A 348 25.60 10.55 11.24
N SER A 349 25.89 10.48 12.55
CA SER A 349 26.25 9.21 13.22
C SER A 349 25.79 9.24 14.67
N PHE A 350 25.05 8.20 15.06
CA PHE A 350 24.61 8.03 16.44
C PHE A 350 24.39 6.57 16.81
N THR A 351 24.35 6.29 18.11
CA THR A 351 24.01 4.97 18.64
C THR A 351 22.72 5.07 19.43
N ASP A 352 21.83 4.10 19.25
CA ASP A 352 20.53 4.01 19.92
C ASP A 352 20.31 2.64 20.53
N ILE A 353 19.67 2.59 21.72
CA ILE A 353 19.33 1.35 22.39
C ILE A 353 17.81 1.27 22.46
N ARG A 354 17.24 0.21 21.90
CA ARG A 354 15.78 0.04 21.80
C ARG A 354 15.34 -1.23 22.50
N PRO A 355 14.55 -1.11 23.55
CA PRO A 355 13.91 -2.26 24.17
C PRO A 355 12.74 -2.77 23.34
N ASP A 356 12.52 -4.07 23.37
CA ASP A 356 11.32 -4.72 22.89
C ASP A 356 10.79 -5.71 23.91
N LEU A 357 9.48 -5.95 23.87
CA LEU A 357 8.81 -6.88 24.78
C LEU A 357 7.67 -7.57 24.06
N ARG A 358 7.67 -8.90 24.12
CA ARG A 358 6.57 -9.73 23.67
C ARG A 358 6.07 -10.56 24.82
N ILE A 359 4.74 -10.56 25.02
CA ILE A 359 4.07 -11.37 26.03
C ILE A 359 2.94 -12.12 25.34
N PHE A 360 2.98 -13.44 25.42
CA PHE A 360 1.88 -14.30 25.02
C PHE A 360 1.30 -14.95 26.26
N MET A 361 -0.02 -14.80 26.46
CA MET A 361 -0.77 -15.39 27.56
C MET A 361 -1.74 -16.41 27.00
N LYS A 362 -1.56 -17.67 27.37
CA LYS A 362 -2.51 -18.76 27.10
C LYS A 362 -3.53 -18.80 28.21
N LEU A 363 -4.66 -18.08 28.07
CA LEU A 363 -5.71 -18.02 29.09
C LEU A 363 -6.43 -19.36 29.21
N LYS A 364 -6.76 -19.97 28.06
CA LYS A 364 -7.29 -21.33 27.89
C LYS A 364 -6.74 -21.92 26.58
N ASP A 365 -7.00 -23.17 26.31
CA ASP A 365 -6.61 -23.78 25.03
C ASP A 365 -7.25 -23.08 23.81
N SER A 366 -8.43 -22.49 24.00
CA SER A 366 -9.17 -21.74 22.98
C SER A 366 -9.02 -20.23 23.08
N GLU A 367 -8.29 -19.71 24.10
CA GLU A 367 -8.21 -18.29 24.38
C GLU A 367 -6.76 -17.84 24.59
N SER A 368 -6.36 -16.81 23.90
CA SER A 368 -5.03 -16.22 24.05
C SER A 368 -5.06 -14.69 23.98
N LEU A 369 -4.12 -14.08 24.70
CA LEU A 369 -3.84 -12.66 24.65
C LEU A 369 -2.36 -12.47 24.29
N ARG A 370 -2.08 -11.58 23.36
CA ARG A 370 -0.71 -11.24 22.93
C ARG A 370 -0.50 -9.75 23.06
N PHE A 371 0.53 -9.36 23.76
CA PHE A 371 1.01 -7.99 23.85
C PHE A 371 2.38 -7.88 23.19
N ASN A 372 2.58 -6.86 22.34
CA ASN A 372 3.87 -6.54 21.74
C ASN A 372 4.15 -5.06 21.94
N TYR A 373 5.34 -4.74 22.41
CA TYR A 373 5.90 -3.41 22.42
C TYR A 373 7.16 -3.41 21.56
N THR A 374 7.25 -2.45 20.63
CA THR A 374 8.44 -2.27 19.79
C THR A 374 8.78 -0.79 19.64
N ALA A 375 10.06 -0.47 19.65
CA ALA A 375 10.60 0.83 19.29
C ALA A 375 11.38 0.71 17.98
N THR A 376 11.16 1.63 17.04
CA THR A 376 11.76 1.59 15.69
C THR A 376 12.26 2.96 15.31
N ASN A 377 13.44 3.07 14.70
CA ASN A 377 13.90 4.26 14.01
C ASN A 377 13.57 4.14 12.52
N GLN A 378 12.91 5.14 11.97
CA GLN A 378 12.59 5.23 10.56
C GLN A 378 13.44 6.31 9.89
N PHE A 379 14.19 5.91 8.89
CA PHE A 379 14.96 6.78 8.01
C PHE A 379 14.18 7.02 6.73
N THR A 380 14.45 8.15 6.09
CA THR A 380 13.77 8.54 4.85
C THR A 380 14.57 8.12 3.62
N ASP A 381 13.95 8.25 2.46
CA ASP A 381 14.55 8.02 1.15
C ASP A 381 15.29 9.24 0.62
N VAL A 382 16.04 9.05 -0.48
CA VAL A 382 16.82 10.10 -1.13
C VAL A 382 15.97 11.26 -1.65
N ASN A 383 14.70 11.05 -2.05
CA ASN A 383 13.84 12.12 -2.55
C ASN A 383 13.53 13.14 -1.44
N ASN A 384 13.32 12.66 -0.21
CA ASN A 384 13.09 13.55 0.94
C ASN A 384 14.35 14.31 1.38
N LEU A 385 15.52 13.87 0.93
CA LEU A 385 16.81 14.50 1.25
C LEU A 385 17.27 15.49 0.16
N ALA A 386 16.69 15.42 -1.03
CA ALA A 386 17.10 16.20 -2.20
C ALA A 386 16.71 17.67 -2.08
N GLU A 387 17.66 18.59 -2.25
CA GLU A 387 17.43 20.06 -2.10
C GLU A 387 16.74 20.69 -3.32
N GLY A 388 16.83 20.08 -4.50
CA GLY A 388 16.15 20.60 -5.69
C GLY A 388 14.67 20.21 -5.72
N TYR A 389 13.88 20.99 -6.46
CA TYR A 389 12.44 20.77 -6.59
C TYR A 389 12.11 19.48 -7.37
N ILE A 390 11.06 18.82 -6.90
CA ILE A 390 10.47 17.64 -7.52
C ILE A 390 8.98 17.90 -7.75
N PHE A 391 8.47 17.67 -8.96
CA PHE A 391 7.04 17.74 -9.23
C PHE A 391 6.27 16.64 -8.50
N ASN A 392 5.29 17.01 -7.68
CA ASN A 392 4.27 16.09 -7.17
C ASN A 392 3.07 15.99 -8.12
N ASN A 393 2.68 17.13 -8.68
CA ASN A 393 1.61 17.25 -9.68
C ASN A 393 1.71 18.64 -10.33
N TYR A 394 0.77 18.97 -11.24
CA TYR A 394 0.75 20.22 -11.99
C TYR A 394 0.65 21.50 -11.15
N ASN A 395 0.25 21.39 -9.87
CA ASN A 395 0.12 22.51 -8.94
C ASN A 395 0.98 22.37 -7.67
N SER A 396 1.88 21.38 -7.61
CA SER A 396 2.64 21.14 -6.37
C SER A 396 4.07 20.72 -6.63
N PHE A 397 4.99 21.45 -6.02
CA PHE A 397 6.39 21.04 -5.84
C PHE A 397 6.63 20.43 -4.47
N PHE A 398 7.62 19.58 -4.43
CA PHE A 398 8.26 19.09 -3.23
C PHE A 398 9.74 19.45 -3.24
N GLN A 399 10.26 19.84 -2.08
CA GLN A 399 11.67 20.07 -1.81
C GLN A 399 12.07 19.27 -0.58
N GLY A 400 13.09 18.45 -0.71
CA GLY A 400 13.63 17.70 0.42
C GLY A 400 14.49 18.57 1.34
N ASN A 401 15.09 17.90 2.32
CA ASN A 401 15.97 18.53 3.30
C ASN A 401 17.09 17.55 3.68
N PRO A 402 18.36 17.83 3.33
CA PRO A 402 19.48 16.94 3.62
C PRO A 402 19.75 16.74 5.12
N LYS A 403 19.23 17.63 5.98
CA LYS A 403 19.42 17.60 7.44
C LYS A 403 18.34 16.79 8.18
N LEU A 404 17.53 16.02 7.46
CA LEU A 404 16.51 15.21 8.11
C LEU A 404 17.13 14.12 8.98
N GLU A 405 16.60 14.03 10.19
CA GLU A 405 16.93 12.99 11.15
C GLU A 405 15.89 11.85 11.11
N SER A 406 16.24 10.70 11.70
CA SER A 406 15.30 9.60 11.83
C SER A 406 14.11 9.93 12.73
N ALA A 407 12.92 9.47 12.33
CA ALA A 407 11.74 9.48 13.17
C ALA A 407 11.74 8.27 14.12
N LYS A 408 11.28 8.47 15.36
CA LYS A 408 11.15 7.41 16.36
C LYS A 408 9.70 6.97 16.48
N PHE A 409 9.47 5.66 16.36
CA PHE A 409 8.17 5.03 16.49
C PHE A 409 8.12 4.14 17.72
N TYR A 410 7.09 4.32 18.52
CA TYR A 410 6.75 3.45 19.64
C TYR A 410 5.41 2.81 19.35
N ASN A 411 5.38 1.49 19.24
CA ASN A 411 4.20 0.74 18.89
C ASN A 411 3.82 -0.23 20.00
N TYR A 412 2.56 -0.15 20.44
CA TYR A 412 1.97 -1.00 21.46
C TYR A 412 0.78 -1.73 20.85
N ASN A 413 0.88 -3.04 20.75
CA ASN A 413 -0.15 -3.85 20.13
C ASN A 413 -0.67 -4.90 21.10
N LEU A 414 -1.98 -4.97 21.28
CA LEU A 414 -2.68 -5.94 22.10
C LEU A 414 -3.68 -6.70 21.24
N ASN A 415 -3.50 -8.03 21.14
CA ASN A 415 -4.39 -8.91 20.39
C ASN A 415 -5.03 -9.93 21.34
N TYR A 416 -6.36 -10.02 21.31
CA TYR A 416 -7.13 -11.05 21.97
C TYR A 416 -7.77 -11.95 20.93
N GLN A 417 -7.69 -13.26 21.16
CA GLN A 417 -8.32 -14.27 20.32
C GLN A 417 -8.98 -15.32 21.20
N SER A 418 -10.25 -15.62 20.90
CA SER A 418 -11.00 -16.75 21.46
C SER A 418 -11.69 -17.51 20.35
N ILE A 419 -11.39 -18.80 20.20
CA ILE A 419 -11.99 -19.68 19.20
C ILE A 419 -12.60 -20.87 19.93
N ASN A 420 -13.93 -20.86 20.12
CA ASN A 420 -14.64 -21.93 20.78
C ASN A 420 -15.39 -22.79 19.75
N ILE A 421 -14.83 -23.93 19.44
CA ILE A 421 -15.41 -24.89 18.46
C ILE A 421 -16.67 -25.58 18.99
N PHE A 422 -16.89 -25.65 20.30
CA PHE A 422 -18.03 -26.35 20.89
C PHE A 422 -19.31 -25.51 20.84
N ASN A 423 -19.20 -24.21 21.13
CA ASN A 423 -20.34 -23.31 21.06
C ASN A 423 -20.33 -22.44 19.81
N PHE A 424 -19.37 -22.67 18.88
CA PHE A 424 -19.20 -21.97 17.60
C PHE A 424 -19.13 -20.45 17.77
N THR A 425 -18.46 -19.99 18.82
CA THR A 425 -18.24 -18.55 19.05
C THR A 425 -16.78 -18.21 18.84
N ASN A 426 -16.51 -17.29 17.94
CA ASN A 426 -15.19 -16.74 17.70
C ASN A 426 -15.19 -15.25 18.04
N VAL A 427 -14.20 -14.83 18.83
CA VAL A 427 -14.00 -13.44 19.22
C VAL A 427 -12.57 -13.06 18.89
N PHE A 428 -12.41 -11.95 18.18
CA PHE A 428 -11.12 -11.34 17.90
C PHE A 428 -11.20 -9.87 18.31
N ALA A 429 -10.18 -9.39 19.03
CA ALA A 429 -10.02 -7.99 19.31
C ALA A 429 -8.56 -7.59 19.15
N ASN A 430 -8.34 -6.45 18.56
CA ASN A 430 -7.02 -5.86 18.41
C ASN A 430 -7.07 -4.41 18.85
N PHE A 431 -6.07 -3.99 19.61
CA PHE A 431 -5.83 -2.61 19.94
C PHE A 431 -4.38 -2.28 19.63
N ASN A 432 -4.17 -1.19 18.91
CA ASN A 432 -2.85 -0.67 18.57
C ASN A 432 -2.79 0.81 18.94
N TYR A 433 -1.76 1.18 19.70
CA TYR A 433 -1.39 2.57 19.94
C TYR A 433 0.00 2.79 19.33
N SER A 434 0.12 3.83 18.53
CA SER A 434 1.39 4.23 17.92
C SER A 434 1.67 5.69 18.22
N LYS A 435 2.85 5.95 18.77
CA LYS A 435 3.38 7.30 18.99
C LYS A 435 4.62 7.49 18.13
N ARG A 436 4.67 8.59 17.41
CA ARG A 436 5.81 8.99 16.58
C ARG A 436 6.36 10.30 17.09
N SER A 437 7.66 10.38 17.26
CA SER A 437 8.37 11.61 17.62
C SER A 437 9.47 11.90 16.60
N ASN A 438 9.84 13.15 16.45
CA ASN A 438 10.76 13.62 15.43
C ASN A 438 10.32 13.21 14.00
N THR A 439 9.00 13.25 13.77
CA THR A 439 8.39 12.79 12.51
C THR A 439 8.81 13.69 11.35
N ILE A 440 9.13 13.05 10.23
CA ILE A 440 9.32 13.78 8.98
C ILE A 440 7.94 14.18 8.47
N GLN A 441 7.70 15.47 8.40
CA GLN A 441 6.45 16.10 7.99
C GLN A 441 6.71 17.13 6.89
N SER A 442 5.64 17.60 6.24
CA SER A 442 5.75 18.66 5.24
C SER A 442 5.38 20.00 5.86
N GLN A 443 6.28 20.98 5.71
CA GLN A 443 5.90 22.39 5.77
C GLN A 443 5.39 22.78 4.38
N THR A 444 4.24 23.41 4.30
CA THR A 444 3.62 23.77 3.02
C THR A 444 3.42 25.29 2.91
N LEU A 445 3.91 25.84 1.82
CA LEU A 445 3.56 27.20 1.37
C LEU A 445 2.45 27.05 0.32
N LEU A 446 1.26 27.51 0.66
CA LEU A 446 0.08 27.47 -0.21
C LEU A 446 -0.17 28.87 -0.77
N SER A 447 -0.21 28.99 -2.10
CA SER A 447 -0.57 30.22 -2.82
C SER A 447 -1.64 29.87 -3.86
N GLY A 448 -2.87 30.32 -3.61
CA GLY A 448 -4.00 29.92 -4.44
C GLY A 448 -4.26 28.41 -4.34
N ILE A 449 -4.24 27.73 -5.49
CA ILE A 449 -4.31 26.27 -5.61
C ILE A 449 -2.93 25.62 -5.73
N SER A 450 -1.86 26.43 -5.85
CA SER A 450 -0.48 25.96 -5.98
C SER A 450 0.19 25.84 -4.62
N SER A 451 1.04 24.83 -4.46
CA SER A 451 1.77 24.58 -3.21
C SER A 451 3.23 24.19 -3.42
N VAL A 452 4.07 24.66 -2.51
CA VAL A 452 5.44 24.19 -2.34
C VAL A 452 5.54 23.50 -0.99
N ARG A 453 5.95 22.25 -0.97
CA ARG A 453 6.12 21.45 0.24
C ARG A 453 7.59 21.23 0.52
N SER A 454 8.01 21.42 1.76
CA SER A 454 9.38 21.12 2.20
C SER A 454 9.35 20.09 3.33
N ALA A 455 10.30 19.15 3.30
CA ALA A 455 10.42 18.15 4.35
C ALA A 455 11.10 18.73 5.60
N ILE A 456 10.51 18.49 6.78
CA ILE A 456 11.04 18.92 8.07
C ILE A 456 10.90 17.81 9.12
N ASN A 457 11.76 17.80 10.14
CA ASN A 457 11.49 17.05 11.36
C ASN A 457 10.59 17.87 12.29
N SER A 458 9.45 17.31 12.66
CA SER A 458 8.53 17.94 13.60
C SER A 458 8.85 17.53 15.03
N THR A 459 8.95 18.51 15.92
CA THR A 459 9.12 18.28 17.36
C THR A 459 7.83 17.83 18.04
N LEU A 460 6.68 18.03 17.37
CA LEU A 460 5.38 17.63 17.88
C LEU A 460 5.12 16.15 17.57
N PRO A 461 4.69 15.36 18.57
CA PRO A 461 4.40 13.95 18.35
C PRO A 461 3.13 13.77 17.52
N THR A 462 3.12 12.72 16.71
CA THR A 462 1.92 12.21 16.04
C THR A 462 1.47 10.97 16.79
N GLU A 463 0.19 10.90 17.13
CA GLU A 463 -0.40 9.76 17.84
C GLU A 463 -1.51 9.12 17.02
N SER A 464 -1.58 7.81 17.03
CA SER A 464 -2.67 7.07 16.40
C SER A 464 -3.14 5.91 17.27
N TYR A 465 -4.45 5.71 17.28
CA TYR A 465 -5.14 4.65 18.00
C TYR A 465 -5.97 3.86 17.00
N PHE A 466 -5.75 2.58 16.95
CA PHE A 466 -6.55 1.66 16.16
C PHE A 466 -7.15 0.61 17.07
N ALA A 467 -8.46 0.41 17.01
CA ALA A 467 -9.15 -0.67 17.70
C ALA A 467 -10.05 -1.41 16.72
N SER A 468 -10.00 -2.73 16.73
CA SER A 468 -10.90 -3.56 15.96
C SER A 468 -11.46 -4.70 16.80
N GLY A 469 -12.73 -5.04 16.56
CA GLY A 469 -13.40 -6.13 17.20
C GLY A 469 -14.24 -6.93 16.22
N ARG A 470 -14.23 -8.26 16.36
CA ARG A 470 -15.08 -9.15 15.59
C ARG A 470 -15.63 -10.24 16.48
N VAL A 471 -16.93 -10.46 16.40
CA VAL A 471 -17.62 -11.58 17.03
C VAL A 471 -18.43 -12.30 15.98
N ASP A 472 -18.17 -13.60 15.83
CA ASP A 472 -18.96 -14.51 14.99
C ASP A 472 -19.56 -15.58 15.89
N LYS A 473 -20.84 -15.82 15.77
CA LYS A 473 -21.54 -16.90 16.47
C LYS A 473 -22.45 -17.67 15.54
N ARG A 474 -22.36 -19.00 15.63
CA ARG A 474 -23.25 -19.90 14.91
C ARG A 474 -24.30 -20.46 15.86
N PHE A 475 -25.56 -20.40 15.43
CA PHE A 475 -26.73 -20.95 16.12
C PHE A 475 -27.40 -21.97 15.21
N LYS A 476 -27.06 -23.25 15.35
CA LYS A 476 -27.55 -24.30 14.44
C LYS A 476 -27.35 -23.92 12.96
N ASN A 477 -28.43 -23.48 12.31
CA ASN A 477 -28.48 -23.14 10.90
C ASN A 477 -28.35 -21.63 10.63
N PHE A 478 -28.02 -20.84 11.63
CA PHE A 478 -27.83 -19.39 11.51
C PHE A 478 -26.42 -19.02 12.00
N LYS A 479 -25.85 -18.01 11.35
CA LYS A 479 -24.61 -17.37 11.76
C LYS A 479 -24.89 -15.89 11.94
N ALA A 480 -24.53 -15.32 13.07
CA ALA A 480 -24.51 -13.88 13.31
C ALA A 480 -23.07 -13.40 13.39
N GLY A 481 -22.77 -12.29 12.74
CA GLY A 481 -21.46 -11.65 12.75
C GLY A 481 -21.61 -10.16 13.08
N PHE A 482 -20.68 -9.67 13.92
CA PHE A 482 -20.52 -8.24 14.19
C PHE A 482 -19.04 -7.87 14.09
N ASN A 483 -18.75 -6.82 13.33
CA ASN A 483 -17.40 -6.27 13.22
C ASN A 483 -17.47 -4.77 13.52
N MET A 484 -16.45 -4.26 14.22
CA MET A 484 -16.23 -2.84 14.43
C MET A 484 -14.76 -2.50 14.25
N ASN A 485 -14.49 -1.31 13.69
CA ASN A 485 -13.15 -0.76 13.56
C ASN A 485 -13.18 0.72 13.87
N PHE A 486 -12.22 1.16 14.68
CA PHE A 486 -11.98 2.55 15.04
C PHE A 486 -10.56 2.92 14.65
N ASN A 487 -10.39 4.06 14.01
CA ASN A 487 -9.08 4.62 13.73
C ASN A 487 -9.10 6.11 14.05
N TYR A 488 -8.35 6.50 15.06
CA TYR A 488 -8.12 7.89 15.42
C TYR A 488 -6.67 8.23 15.19
N SER A 489 -6.41 9.38 14.57
CA SER A 489 -5.07 9.91 14.41
C SER A 489 -5.07 11.41 14.62
N ASN A 490 -4.08 11.89 15.36
CA ASN A 490 -3.74 13.30 15.52
C ASN A 490 -2.37 13.52 14.89
N PHE A 491 -2.27 14.51 14.02
CA PHE A 491 -1.03 14.91 13.36
C PHE A 491 -0.99 16.42 13.15
N ASN A 492 0.22 16.93 13.10
CA ASN A 492 0.47 18.37 13.03
C ASN A 492 1.21 18.69 11.73
N ASN A 493 0.93 19.85 11.14
CA ASN A 493 1.59 20.34 9.95
C ASN A 493 1.83 21.83 10.06
N ILE A 494 2.72 22.36 9.22
CA ILE A 494 2.94 23.79 9.11
C ILE A 494 2.45 24.24 7.74
N ILE A 495 1.47 25.14 7.72
CA ILE A 495 0.91 25.74 6.50
C ILE A 495 1.09 27.25 6.59
N ASN A 496 1.77 27.83 5.60
CA ASN A 496 2.09 29.27 5.56
C ASN A 496 2.71 29.79 6.88
N GLY A 497 3.58 28.98 7.50
CA GLY A 497 4.24 29.32 8.75
C GLY A 497 3.39 29.13 10.01
N SER A 498 2.13 28.78 9.89
CA SER A 498 1.22 28.53 11.01
C SER A 498 1.10 27.02 11.29
N LEU A 499 1.12 26.65 12.57
CA LEU A 499 0.88 25.29 12.99
C LEU A 499 -0.61 24.93 12.76
N ALA A 500 -0.87 23.84 12.05
CA ALA A 500 -2.19 23.27 11.85
C ALA A 500 -2.27 21.91 12.52
N GLU A 501 -3.06 21.80 13.56
CA GLU A 501 -3.41 20.52 14.19
C GLU A 501 -4.57 19.89 13.43
N GLN A 502 -4.50 18.58 13.24
CA GLN A 502 -5.50 17.84 12.48
C GLN A 502 -5.84 16.52 13.17
N GLU A 503 -7.13 16.30 13.31
CA GLU A 503 -7.65 15.06 13.85
C GLU A 503 -8.50 14.33 12.81
N SER A 504 -8.32 13.04 12.73
CA SER A 504 -9.13 12.16 11.89
C SER A 504 -9.67 11.01 12.74
N PHE A 505 -10.99 10.81 12.69
CA PHE A 505 -11.64 9.69 13.37
C PHE A 505 -12.56 8.93 12.43
N THR A 506 -12.21 7.69 12.14
CA THR A 506 -13.01 6.78 11.31
C THR A 506 -13.60 5.68 12.18
N GLN A 507 -14.90 5.46 12.02
CA GLN A 507 -15.68 4.43 12.70
C GLN A 507 -16.37 3.56 11.65
N ASN A 508 -16.18 2.24 11.72
CA ASN A 508 -16.86 1.29 10.85
C ASN A 508 -17.57 0.26 11.71
N TYR A 509 -18.82 0.00 11.39
CA TYR A 509 -19.63 -1.04 12.02
C TYR A 509 -20.25 -1.90 10.93
N ARG A 510 -20.24 -3.20 11.11
CA ARG A 510 -20.91 -4.15 10.22
C ARG A 510 -21.56 -5.23 11.05
N ALA A 511 -22.87 -5.40 10.87
CA ALA A 511 -23.64 -6.49 11.46
C ALA A 511 -24.26 -7.32 10.35
N SER A 512 -24.29 -8.64 10.50
CA SER A 512 -24.97 -9.52 9.56
C SER A 512 -25.53 -10.76 10.24
N VAL A 513 -26.58 -11.31 9.64
CA VAL A 513 -27.15 -12.62 9.97
C VAL A 513 -27.22 -13.42 8.67
N ALA A 514 -26.71 -14.63 8.70
CA ALA A 514 -26.71 -15.52 7.55
C ALA A 514 -27.33 -16.87 7.93
N THR A 515 -28.05 -17.49 7.01
CA THR A 515 -28.36 -18.92 7.10
C THR A 515 -27.10 -19.76 6.82
N ASN A 516 -27.08 -21.00 7.29
CA ASN A 516 -25.96 -21.91 7.07
C ASN A 516 -26.51 -23.34 6.88
N PHE A 517 -27.24 -23.53 5.78
CA PHE A 517 -27.74 -24.82 5.37
C PHE A 517 -26.72 -25.56 4.49
N ARG A 518 -26.72 -26.88 4.54
CA ARG A 518 -25.84 -27.70 3.69
C ARG A 518 -26.38 -27.86 2.27
N ASP A 519 -27.67 -28.12 2.14
CA ASP A 519 -28.31 -28.51 0.89
C ASP A 519 -29.47 -27.55 0.47
N LYS A 520 -29.48 -26.34 0.96
CA LYS A 520 -30.47 -25.30 0.66
C LYS A 520 -29.74 -23.99 0.40
N PRO A 521 -30.39 -23.04 -0.31
CA PRO A 521 -29.83 -21.71 -0.47
C PRO A 521 -29.51 -21.06 0.90
N ASN A 522 -28.36 -20.38 0.93
CA ASN A 522 -27.98 -19.55 2.05
C ASN A 522 -28.18 -18.08 1.71
N ILE A 523 -28.68 -17.34 2.67
CA ILE A 523 -28.93 -15.90 2.55
C ILE A 523 -28.23 -15.21 3.71
N GLU A 524 -27.44 -14.19 3.41
CA GLU A 524 -26.88 -13.25 4.39
C GLU A 524 -27.56 -11.88 4.20
N ILE A 525 -28.07 -11.31 5.29
CA ILE A 525 -28.60 -9.97 5.34
C ILE A 525 -27.75 -9.20 6.35
N GLY A 526 -27.32 -8.01 5.98
CA GLY A 526 -26.50 -7.20 6.84
C GLY A 526 -26.57 -5.71 6.57
N TYR A 527 -25.93 -4.97 7.46
CA TYR A 527 -25.83 -3.53 7.41
C TYR A 527 -24.43 -3.09 7.79
N SER A 528 -23.85 -2.22 6.97
CA SER A 528 -22.58 -1.56 7.26
C SER A 528 -22.81 -0.07 7.43
N TYR A 529 -22.19 0.50 8.45
CA TYR A 529 -22.21 1.94 8.72
C TYR A 529 -20.78 2.44 8.85
N ASN A 530 -20.45 3.49 8.09
CA ASN A 530 -19.18 4.17 8.19
C ASN A 530 -19.41 5.64 8.56
N LYS A 531 -18.69 6.12 9.55
CA LYS A 531 -18.60 7.54 9.91
C LYS A 531 -17.16 7.98 9.89
N ARG A 532 -16.87 9.08 9.20
CA ARG A 532 -15.56 9.73 9.18
C ARG A 532 -15.73 11.17 9.64
N SER A 533 -14.89 11.62 10.55
CA SER A 533 -14.78 13.01 10.94
C SER A 533 -13.35 13.50 10.72
N TYR A 534 -13.24 14.71 10.22
CA TYR A 534 -12.00 15.44 10.04
C TYR A 534 -12.14 16.79 10.74
N ASP A 535 -11.17 17.09 11.59
CA ASP A 535 -11.12 18.33 12.37
C ASP A 535 -9.77 18.99 12.13
N THR A 536 -9.79 20.24 11.68
CA THR A 536 -8.58 21.06 11.44
C THR A 536 -8.48 22.23 12.44
N GLY A 537 -9.31 22.22 13.48
CA GLY A 537 -9.50 23.32 14.39
C GLY A 537 -10.44 24.40 13.84
N ASP A 538 -10.25 24.84 12.60
CA ASP A 538 -11.09 25.83 11.93
C ASP A 538 -12.33 25.21 11.27
N PHE A 539 -12.21 23.99 10.78
CA PHE A 539 -13.28 23.28 10.06
C PHE A 539 -13.41 21.84 10.58
N LYS A 540 -14.67 21.43 10.78
CA LYS A 540 -15.00 20.05 11.12
C LYS A 540 -15.99 19.49 10.12
N ASN A 541 -15.58 18.43 9.43
CA ASN A 541 -16.36 17.77 8.40
C ASN A 541 -16.71 16.35 8.82
N TYR A 542 -17.96 15.94 8.53
CA TYR A 542 -18.44 14.58 8.77
C TYR A 542 -18.96 13.97 7.49
N PHE A 543 -18.58 12.71 7.25
CA PHE A 543 -19.09 11.90 6.15
C PHE A 543 -19.66 10.61 6.69
N TYR A 544 -20.77 10.20 6.15
CA TYR A 544 -21.51 9.02 6.56
C TYR A 544 -21.80 8.15 5.35
N THR A 545 -21.65 6.83 5.51
CA THR A 545 -22.07 5.86 4.51
C THR A 545 -22.91 4.79 5.19
N ASP A 546 -24.13 4.64 4.75
CA ASP A 546 -25.07 3.60 5.15
C ASP A 546 -25.13 2.56 4.03
N SER A 547 -24.88 1.28 4.33
CA SER A 547 -24.79 0.23 3.31
C SER A 547 -25.49 -1.06 3.76
N PRO A 548 -26.84 -1.13 3.65
CA PRO A 548 -27.55 -2.41 3.72
C PRO A 548 -27.16 -3.31 2.55
N PHE A 549 -27.04 -4.61 2.81
CA PHE A 549 -26.69 -5.58 1.80
C PHE A 549 -27.40 -6.93 1.99
N VAL A 550 -27.55 -7.66 0.90
CA VAL A 550 -28.07 -9.03 0.85
C VAL A 550 -27.17 -9.86 -0.05
N LYS A 551 -26.76 -11.04 0.44
CA LYS A 551 -26.02 -12.04 -0.35
C LYS A 551 -26.80 -13.34 -0.40
N ILE A 552 -26.78 -14.02 -1.53
CA ILE A 552 -27.43 -15.30 -1.77
C ILE A 552 -26.41 -16.25 -2.35
N ASP A 553 -26.27 -17.43 -1.74
CA ASP A 553 -25.49 -18.56 -2.25
C ASP A 553 -26.39 -19.78 -2.37
N ALA A 554 -26.56 -20.32 -3.56
CA ALA A 554 -27.43 -21.45 -3.81
C ALA A 554 -26.70 -22.54 -4.59
N TYR A 555 -26.74 -23.75 -4.05
CA TYR A 555 -26.21 -24.96 -4.67
C TYR A 555 -27.37 -25.82 -5.14
N PHE A 556 -27.42 -26.19 -6.42
CA PHE A 556 -28.52 -26.97 -6.95
C PHE A 556 -28.06 -27.88 -8.10
N GLY A 557 -28.80 -28.98 -8.26
CA GLY A 557 -28.42 -29.99 -9.24
C GLY A 557 -27.02 -30.59 -8.98
N ASN A 558 -26.44 -31.22 -9.98
CA ASN A 558 -25.12 -31.81 -9.91
C ASN A 558 -24.06 -30.81 -10.40
N GLY A 559 -23.72 -29.85 -9.57
CA GLY A 559 -22.58 -28.95 -9.84
C GLY A 559 -22.94 -27.52 -10.24
N PHE A 560 -24.19 -27.06 -10.10
CA PHE A 560 -24.54 -25.64 -10.27
C PHE A 560 -24.38 -24.86 -8.98
N VAL A 561 -23.75 -23.68 -9.06
CA VAL A 561 -23.65 -22.71 -7.98
C VAL A 561 -24.15 -21.36 -8.51
N PHE A 562 -25.14 -20.80 -7.84
CA PHE A 562 -25.63 -19.47 -8.08
C PHE A 562 -25.26 -18.57 -6.92
N THR A 563 -24.67 -17.41 -7.21
CA THR A 563 -24.40 -16.38 -6.20
C THR A 563 -25.01 -15.06 -6.65
N ALA A 564 -25.54 -14.29 -5.71
CA ALA A 564 -25.98 -12.91 -5.95
C ALA A 564 -25.60 -12.02 -4.77
N ASP A 565 -25.12 -10.83 -5.06
CA ASP A 565 -24.73 -9.83 -4.08
C ASP A 565 -25.41 -8.49 -4.42
N TYR A 566 -26.21 -7.99 -3.51
CA TYR A 566 -26.88 -6.69 -3.60
C TYR A 566 -26.40 -5.80 -2.49
N SER A 567 -26.04 -4.57 -2.81
CA SER A 567 -25.76 -3.52 -1.83
C SER A 567 -26.35 -2.18 -2.29
N TYR A 568 -26.95 -1.46 -1.34
CA TYR A 568 -27.37 -0.08 -1.48
C TYR A 568 -26.44 0.79 -0.67
N ASN A 569 -25.86 1.83 -1.25
CA ASN A 569 -24.91 2.72 -0.59
C ASN A 569 -25.48 4.14 -0.60
N TYR A 570 -25.77 4.65 0.58
CA TYR A 570 -26.24 6.00 0.82
C TYR A 570 -25.12 6.82 1.45
N TYR A 571 -24.55 7.73 0.66
CA TYR A 571 -23.40 8.53 1.02
C TYR A 571 -23.80 9.99 1.19
N ARG A 572 -23.50 10.58 2.36
CA ARG A 572 -23.91 11.93 2.74
C ARG A 572 -22.87 12.62 3.64
N ASN A 573 -22.87 13.96 3.63
CA ASN A 573 -22.31 14.80 4.67
C ASN A 573 -23.39 15.22 5.69
N GLU A 574 -23.13 16.24 6.51
CA GLU A 574 -24.11 16.76 7.48
C GLU A 574 -25.24 17.53 6.84
N SER A 575 -25.03 18.11 5.66
CA SER A 575 -25.93 19.07 5.03
C SER A 575 -26.76 18.47 3.90
N GLU A 576 -26.18 17.48 3.18
CA GLU A 576 -26.79 16.97 1.95
C GLU A 576 -26.38 15.53 1.64
N THR A 577 -27.17 14.89 0.79
CA THR A 577 -26.83 13.62 0.15
C THR A 577 -25.88 13.89 -1.00
N LEU A 578 -24.69 13.28 -0.92
CA LEU A 578 -23.64 13.44 -1.92
C LEU A 578 -23.79 12.43 -3.06
N ASN A 579 -24.17 11.19 -2.75
CA ASN A 579 -24.45 10.16 -3.74
C ASN A 579 -25.25 8.99 -3.17
N GLU A 580 -26.02 8.34 -4.07
CA GLU A 580 -26.69 7.07 -3.84
C GLU A 580 -26.36 6.12 -4.98
N TYR A 581 -25.87 4.94 -4.67
CA TYR A 581 -25.58 3.94 -5.69
C TYR A 581 -25.90 2.53 -5.20
N ARG A 582 -26.28 1.67 -6.16
CA ARG A 582 -26.77 0.31 -5.90
C ARG A 582 -26.04 -0.67 -6.77
N PHE A 583 -25.36 -1.61 -6.17
CA PHE A 583 -24.76 -2.71 -6.89
C PHE A 583 -25.58 -3.97 -6.77
N LEU A 584 -25.84 -4.61 -7.89
CA LEU A 584 -26.37 -5.96 -7.96
C LEU A 584 -25.50 -6.74 -8.93
N GLU A 585 -24.93 -7.81 -8.43
CA GLU A 585 -24.14 -8.76 -9.20
C GLU A 585 -24.75 -10.14 -9.05
N ALA A 586 -24.68 -10.96 -10.10
CA ALA A 586 -25.14 -12.34 -10.08
C ALA A 586 -24.22 -13.21 -10.93
N ASP A 587 -23.83 -14.35 -10.39
CA ASP A 587 -22.99 -15.32 -11.07
C ASP A 587 -23.65 -16.71 -11.02
N LEU A 588 -23.60 -17.43 -12.13
CA LEU A 588 -24.00 -18.84 -12.23
C LEU A 588 -22.81 -19.63 -12.74
N SER A 589 -22.33 -20.56 -11.96
CA SER A 589 -21.25 -21.48 -12.35
C SER A 589 -21.71 -22.91 -12.38
N TYR A 590 -21.10 -23.69 -13.26
CA TYR A 590 -21.30 -25.11 -13.38
C TYR A 590 -19.96 -25.85 -13.38
N ASN A 591 -19.79 -26.72 -12.40
CA ASN A 591 -18.64 -27.61 -12.28
C ASN A 591 -19.14 -29.00 -11.88
N LYS A 592 -19.11 -29.93 -12.80
CA LYS A 592 -19.49 -31.34 -12.54
C LYS A 592 -18.34 -32.06 -11.83
N GLU A 593 -18.62 -32.79 -10.77
CA GLU A 593 -17.65 -33.61 -10.05
C GLU A 593 -16.90 -34.55 -11.01
N GLY A 594 -15.57 -34.54 -10.96
CA GLY A 594 -14.70 -35.31 -11.88
C GLY A 594 -14.51 -34.67 -13.27
N SER A 595 -15.15 -33.54 -13.58
CA SER A 595 -14.92 -32.81 -14.82
C SER A 595 -13.69 -31.92 -14.69
N LYS A 596 -12.92 -31.82 -15.77
CA LYS A 596 -11.83 -30.85 -15.90
C LYS A 596 -12.32 -29.44 -16.31
N TRP A 597 -13.60 -29.34 -16.67
CA TRP A 597 -14.20 -28.10 -17.15
C TRP A 597 -15.08 -27.44 -16.10
N GLU A 598 -14.92 -26.13 -15.93
CA GLU A 598 -15.81 -25.26 -15.19
C GLU A 598 -16.30 -24.14 -16.11
N PHE A 599 -17.59 -23.89 -16.10
CA PHE A 599 -18.25 -22.85 -16.89
C PHE A 599 -18.89 -21.86 -15.93
N ALA A 600 -18.78 -20.57 -16.17
CA ALA A 600 -19.52 -19.59 -15.43
C ALA A 600 -20.01 -18.44 -16.33
N ILE A 601 -21.16 -17.91 -15.99
CA ILE A 601 -21.72 -16.69 -16.54
C ILE A 601 -22.04 -15.77 -15.37
N GLY A 602 -21.56 -14.53 -15.44
CA GLY A 602 -21.82 -13.50 -14.43
C GLY A 602 -22.34 -12.24 -15.07
N VAL A 603 -23.21 -11.52 -14.35
CA VAL A 603 -23.64 -10.18 -14.71
C VAL A 603 -23.20 -9.23 -13.60
N LYS A 604 -22.45 -8.22 -13.96
CA LYS A 604 -21.94 -7.19 -13.06
C LYS A 604 -22.66 -5.87 -13.29
N ASN A 605 -22.80 -5.09 -12.21
CA ASN A 605 -23.52 -3.82 -12.23
C ASN A 605 -24.90 -3.92 -12.90
N LEU A 606 -25.69 -4.93 -12.52
CA LEU A 606 -26.97 -5.25 -13.16
C LEU A 606 -27.99 -4.07 -13.14
N LEU A 607 -27.89 -3.20 -12.12
CA LEU A 607 -28.74 -2.02 -11.97
C LEU A 607 -28.25 -0.83 -12.79
N ASN A 608 -27.06 -0.93 -13.38
CA ASN A 608 -26.47 0.04 -14.29
C ASN A 608 -26.22 1.40 -13.64
N ASP A 609 -25.73 1.41 -12.39
CA ASP A 609 -25.24 2.63 -11.77
C ASP A 609 -24.03 3.18 -12.55
N THR A 610 -23.94 4.51 -12.67
CA THR A 610 -22.99 5.16 -13.59
C THR A 610 -21.83 5.82 -12.88
N SER A 611 -21.93 6.08 -11.57
CA SER A 611 -20.88 6.76 -10.83
C SER A 611 -20.78 6.31 -9.36
N VAL A 612 -19.57 6.45 -8.80
CA VAL A 612 -19.26 6.21 -7.39
C VAL A 612 -18.45 7.36 -6.84
N ASN A 613 -18.82 7.88 -5.69
CA ASN A 613 -18.10 8.96 -5.02
C ASN A 613 -17.13 8.41 -3.96
N ARG A 614 -16.01 9.09 -3.84
CA ARG A 614 -15.02 8.90 -2.76
C ARG A 614 -14.52 10.23 -2.26
N ASP A 615 -14.46 10.35 -0.93
CA ASP A 615 -13.84 11.50 -0.31
C ASP A 615 -12.48 11.14 0.23
N SER A 616 -11.64 12.13 0.19
CA SER A 616 -10.38 12.16 0.86
C SER A 616 -10.15 13.55 1.46
N PHE A 617 -9.29 13.60 2.43
CA PHE A 617 -8.93 14.82 3.12
C PHE A 617 -7.42 14.84 3.30
N ASN A 618 -6.85 16.00 3.12
CA ASN A 618 -5.47 16.29 3.51
C ASN A 618 -5.42 17.67 4.18
N GLN A 619 -4.24 18.12 4.50
CA GLN A 619 -3.98 19.35 5.22
C GLN A 619 -4.38 20.62 4.47
N LEU A 620 -4.49 20.55 3.14
CA LEU A 620 -4.67 21.71 2.27
C LEU A 620 -6.10 21.84 1.78
N TYR A 621 -6.79 20.69 1.61
CA TYR A 621 -8.15 20.65 1.09
C TYR A 621 -8.91 19.39 1.52
N SER A 622 -10.22 19.49 1.54
CA SER A 622 -11.11 18.35 1.41
C SER A 622 -11.42 18.09 -0.07
N GLN A 623 -11.51 16.83 -0.46
CA GLN A 623 -11.73 16.45 -1.85
C GLN A 623 -12.84 15.43 -1.95
N THR A 624 -13.80 15.70 -2.83
CA THR A 624 -14.78 14.73 -3.30
C THR A 624 -14.44 14.35 -4.74
N ARG A 625 -14.31 13.06 -4.98
CA ARG A 625 -13.98 12.49 -6.30
C ARG A 625 -15.11 11.59 -6.75
N SER A 626 -15.69 11.86 -7.90
CA SER A 626 -16.73 11.08 -8.56
C SER A 626 -16.14 10.34 -9.76
N TYR A 627 -16.11 9.02 -9.70
CA TYR A 627 -15.66 8.15 -10.79
C TYR A 627 -16.83 7.73 -11.65
N ILE A 628 -16.69 7.79 -12.97
CA ILE A 628 -17.57 7.11 -13.91
C ILE A 628 -17.14 5.64 -13.97
N ILE A 629 -18.05 4.72 -13.69
CA ILE A 629 -17.77 3.29 -13.61
C ILE A 629 -18.29 2.54 -14.83
N GLN A 630 -17.82 1.31 -15.01
CA GLN A 630 -18.29 0.43 -16.07
C GLN A 630 -19.81 0.24 -16.00
N PRO A 631 -20.53 0.39 -17.14
CA PRO A 631 -21.95 0.08 -17.19
C PRO A 631 -22.18 -1.40 -16.95
N ARG A 632 -23.44 -1.87 -16.91
CA ARG A 632 -23.79 -3.28 -16.82
C ARG A 632 -23.09 -4.09 -17.91
N TYR A 633 -22.44 -5.18 -17.52
CA TYR A 633 -21.77 -6.10 -18.45
C TYR A 633 -21.95 -7.56 -18.02
N THR A 634 -21.77 -8.46 -18.98
CA THR A 634 -21.84 -9.89 -18.78
C THR A 634 -20.47 -10.52 -18.98
N VAL A 635 -20.11 -11.43 -18.08
CA VAL A 635 -18.84 -12.14 -18.09
C VAL A 635 -19.08 -13.60 -18.35
N PHE A 636 -18.38 -14.19 -19.32
CA PHE A 636 -18.31 -15.61 -19.53
C PHE A 636 -16.95 -16.12 -19.08
N LYS A 637 -16.91 -17.11 -18.18
CA LYS A 637 -15.68 -17.75 -17.71
C LYS A 637 -15.66 -19.21 -18.14
N LEU A 638 -14.55 -19.63 -18.72
CA LEU A 638 -14.27 -21.01 -19.06
C LEU A 638 -12.94 -21.39 -18.42
N LYS A 639 -12.96 -22.39 -17.54
CA LYS A 639 -11.75 -22.91 -16.91
C LYS A 639 -11.57 -24.38 -17.26
N TYR A 640 -10.35 -24.75 -17.60
CA TYR A 640 -9.94 -26.11 -17.84
C TYR A 640 -8.76 -26.49 -16.93
N ASP A 641 -8.91 -27.56 -16.18
CA ASP A 641 -7.85 -28.06 -15.31
C ASP A 641 -6.93 -29.00 -16.08
N LEU A 642 -5.69 -28.61 -16.28
CA LEU A 642 -4.65 -29.36 -16.98
C LEU A 642 -4.00 -30.43 -16.09
N THR A 643 -4.24 -30.44 -14.78
CA THR A 643 -3.66 -31.45 -13.91
C THR A 643 -4.18 -32.81 -14.33
N SER A 644 -3.28 -33.69 -14.76
CA SER A 644 -3.60 -35.10 -14.87
C SER A 644 -3.94 -35.61 -13.47
N ILE A 645 -5.10 -36.26 -13.31
CA ILE A 645 -5.35 -37.10 -12.16
C ILE A 645 -4.24 -38.16 -12.24
N ALA A 646 -3.18 -38.00 -11.46
CA ALA A 646 -2.22 -39.04 -11.25
C ALA A 646 -3.02 -40.16 -10.61
N GLY A 647 -3.22 -41.24 -11.39
CA GLY A 647 -4.04 -42.32 -11.01
C GLY A 647 -3.60 -42.90 -9.68
N SER A 648 -4.61 -43.27 -8.95
CA SER A 648 -4.62 -44.08 -7.74
C SER A 648 -3.55 -45.16 -7.65
#